data_52c9c5f7c1f8306186facf2949801bbe
#
_entry.id   52c9c5f7c1f8306186facf2949801bbe
#
_cell.length_a   1.000
_cell.length_b   1.000
_cell.length_c   1.000
_cell.angle_alpha   90.00
_cell.angle_beta   90.00
_cell.angle_gamma   90.00
#
_symmetry.space_group_name_H-M   'P 1'
#
loop_
_entity.id
_entity.type
_entity.pdbx_description
1 polymer ?
#
loop_
_entity_poly.entity_id
_entity_poly.type
_entity_poly.pdbx_seq_one_letter_code
_entity_poly.pdbx_strand_id
1 'polypeptide(L)'
;MELDAKQHIIPKVSIFKSVKKIPFKPLFLFCCIIVFFSNRLSGQLGFCSGNSGSPIFTEDFGSGLTNGPALPAGTTEYNFVTDMPSDGNYTISSTTNFFNWHNVPDHTPGDANGKAFVVNASFTAGEFYQRPVTGLCENTSYEFSAWLINLLPQNSCEGIGIPVNVRFQIWDETDTNLLAQGDTGDIPNRTAPLWEQYALVFRTLPGQTSVILKMRNNANGGCGNDLAIDDIAFSSCGDAITLSDDQNEMDIITCEGQGGITTILEATPDGSIFTSYAYQWQQSNDQVFWTDIYEANNSTYSTPTINTTTYFRTKVAEDVINLSNDLCNVLSDVFEIILIPTPQPPVSSGDVSLCENEETPLLVTVPVGTTVNWYDTPISGTLLAENTASFKPAASGTYFAEALSGSIDCPSDTRTTLVYTINPIPQVIDEAIEICDGTSIILSADLDNVTYVWNTGEITEEIFVVAPGEYTVVVTNPEGCSNTKNISVVPVTLPIINNIKSDGSNIIVDIENTGQVEFSLDKGPFQLSPLFDLISGGSYTVNIRYGNNCGIISQEFIHLVIPKFFTPNADGNNDFFLPEGLEFFSSFELSIFNRFGQLLKNASQNNPAWDGTFNGTQMPSGNYWYRLRIEDTVRNGYFVLKR
;
A
#
# COMPACT_ATOMS: atom_id res chain seq x y z
N MET A 1 -21.46 12.15 28.76
CA MET A 1 -21.29 13.47 28.14
C MET A 1 -21.78 13.33 26.72
N GLU A 2 -23.06 13.65 26.57
CA GLU A 2 -23.81 13.70 25.31
C GLU A 2 -23.37 14.90 24.49
N LEU A 3 -23.35 14.72 23.16
CA LEU A 3 -23.55 15.83 22.21
C LEU A 3 -24.09 15.29 20.89
N ASP A 4 -25.37 15.41 20.74
CA ASP A 4 -26.24 15.73 19.62
C ASP A 4 -25.65 15.82 18.21
N ALA A 5 -26.22 14.99 17.32
CA ALA A 5 -26.21 15.14 15.87
C ALA A 5 -27.57 15.69 15.41
N LYS A 6 -27.59 16.91 14.92
CA LYS A 6 -28.76 17.53 14.27
C LYS A 6 -28.86 17.14 12.80
N GLN A 7 -29.95 16.46 12.45
CA GLN A 7 -30.44 16.29 11.09
C GLN A 7 -30.98 17.63 10.55
N HIS A 8 -30.56 18.00 9.33
CA HIS A 8 -31.23 19.02 8.53
C HIS A 8 -32.17 18.37 7.51
N ILE A 9 -33.45 18.57 7.74
CA ILE A 9 -34.54 18.24 6.83
C ILE A 9 -34.77 19.47 5.93
N ILE A 10 -34.76 19.28 4.59
CA ILE A 10 -35.18 20.31 3.62
C ILE A 10 -36.59 19.92 3.12
N PRO A 11 -37.58 20.84 3.17
CA PRO A 11 -38.92 20.54 2.77
C PRO A 11 -39.16 20.67 1.26
N LYS A 12 -39.90 19.70 0.68
CA LYS A 12 -40.47 19.77 -0.67
C LYS A 12 -41.57 20.81 -0.71
N VAL A 13 -41.45 21.81 -1.56
CA VAL A 13 -42.52 22.71 -1.92
C VAL A 13 -43.18 22.25 -3.23
N SER A 14 -44.43 21.84 -3.11
CA SER A 14 -45.35 21.57 -4.21
C SER A 14 -46.05 22.86 -4.59
N ILE A 15 -45.96 23.31 -5.84
CA ILE A 15 -46.78 24.40 -6.37
C ILE A 15 -47.62 23.88 -7.54
N PHE A 16 -48.88 23.55 -7.25
CA PHE A 16 -49.91 23.46 -8.27
C PHE A 16 -50.31 24.88 -8.68
N LYS A 17 -50.25 25.20 -9.98
CA LYS A 17 -51.01 26.32 -10.56
C LYS A 17 -51.87 25.80 -11.73
N SER A 18 -53.15 25.80 -11.46
CA SER A 18 -54.30 25.72 -12.35
C SER A 18 -54.23 26.81 -13.42
N VAL A 19 -54.39 26.46 -14.69
CA VAL A 19 -54.69 27.42 -15.77
C VAL A 19 -56.02 27.02 -16.42
N LYS A 20 -56.94 27.96 -16.36
CA LYS A 20 -58.28 27.93 -16.89
C LYS A 20 -58.32 27.80 -18.42
N LYS A 21 -59.23 26.94 -18.91
CA LYS A 21 -59.68 26.87 -20.29
C LYS A 21 -60.49 28.11 -20.68
N ILE A 22 -60.18 28.68 -21.86
CA ILE A 22 -61.03 29.62 -22.59
C ILE A 22 -61.35 28.97 -23.93
N PRO A 23 -62.66 28.93 -24.35
CA PRO A 23 -63.06 28.31 -25.60
C PRO A 23 -63.06 29.31 -26.76
N PHE A 24 -62.48 28.95 -27.89
CA PHE A 24 -62.74 29.63 -29.16
C PHE A 24 -63.42 28.68 -30.14
N LYS A 25 -64.54 29.14 -30.65
CA LYS A 25 -65.32 28.56 -31.74
C LYS A 25 -64.83 29.05 -33.10
N PRO A 26 -65.11 28.33 -34.16
CA PRO A 26 -64.47 28.45 -35.46
C PRO A 26 -65.21 29.37 -36.42
N LEU A 27 -64.46 29.90 -37.41
CA LEU A 27 -65.12 30.37 -38.65
C LEU A 27 -64.16 30.27 -39.85
N PHE A 28 -64.50 29.36 -40.74
CA PHE A 28 -64.47 29.39 -42.21
C PHE A 28 -63.51 30.38 -42.91
N LEU A 29 -62.66 29.92 -43.84
CA LEU A 29 -62.91 30.04 -45.27
C LEU A 29 -61.93 29.23 -46.12
N PHE A 30 -62.51 28.53 -47.07
CA PHE A 30 -62.04 27.83 -48.21
C PHE A 30 -61.07 28.63 -49.10
N CYS A 31 -59.90 28.09 -49.46
CA CYS A 31 -59.32 28.32 -50.78
C CYS A 31 -58.38 27.14 -51.13
N CYS A 32 -58.92 26.26 -52.00
CA CYS A 32 -58.10 25.27 -52.71
C CYS A 32 -57.12 25.96 -53.63
N ILE A 33 -55.83 25.84 -53.29
CA ILE A 33 -54.77 25.91 -54.29
C ILE A 33 -53.99 24.60 -54.20
N ILE A 34 -54.29 23.71 -55.18
CA ILE A 34 -53.46 22.55 -55.43
C ILE A 34 -52.21 23.07 -56.11
N VAL A 35 -51.17 23.31 -55.33
CA VAL A 35 -49.82 23.46 -55.82
C VAL A 35 -49.21 22.07 -55.80
N PHE A 36 -49.02 21.48 -56.96
CA PHE A 36 -48.14 20.35 -57.14
C PHE A 36 -46.73 20.78 -56.74
N PHE A 37 -46.39 20.62 -55.48
CA PHE A 37 -44.99 20.55 -55.09
C PHE A 37 -44.50 19.17 -55.53
N SER A 38 -43.79 19.12 -56.63
CA SER A 38 -42.83 18.06 -56.87
C SER A 38 -41.82 18.16 -55.73
N ASN A 39 -42.02 17.34 -54.69
CA ASN A 39 -41.00 17.13 -53.68
C ASN A 39 -39.79 16.51 -54.41
N ARG A 40 -38.85 17.35 -54.76
CA ARG A 40 -37.48 16.87 -54.98
C ARG A 40 -37.05 16.36 -53.61
N LEU A 41 -37.02 15.02 -53.45
CA LEU A 41 -36.32 14.41 -52.32
C LEU A 41 -34.82 14.75 -52.48
N SER A 42 -34.40 15.88 -51.96
CA SER A 42 -32.99 16.07 -51.67
C SER A 42 -32.75 15.36 -50.33
N GLY A 43 -32.20 14.17 -50.39
CA GLY A 43 -31.71 13.49 -49.23
C GLY A 43 -30.62 14.38 -48.59
N GLN A 44 -30.74 14.61 -47.31
CA GLN A 44 -29.65 15.20 -46.57
C GLN A 44 -28.67 14.06 -46.22
N LEU A 45 -27.34 14.27 -46.38
CA LEU A 45 -26.39 13.26 -45.91
C LEU A 45 -26.66 12.96 -44.43
N GLY A 46 -26.56 11.70 -44.04
CA GLY A 46 -26.75 11.23 -42.70
C GLY A 46 -26.36 9.76 -42.59
N PHE A 47 -25.90 9.40 -41.43
CA PHE A 47 -25.56 8.04 -41.10
C PHE A 47 -26.80 7.21 -40.79
N CYS A 48 -26.66 5.91 -40.88
CA CYS A 48 -27.63 4.98 -40.31
C CYS A 48 -27.84 5.35 -38.83
N SER A 49 -29.11 5.58 -38.45
CA SER A 49 -29.44 5.93 -37.06
C SER A 49 -29.45 4.69 -36.14
N GLY A 50 -29.37 3.50 -36.68
CA GLY A 50 -29.37 2.24 -35.97
C GLY A 50 -28.08 1.42 -36.26
N ASN A 51 -28.24 0.09 -36.29
CA ASN A 51 -27.12 -0.82 -36.52
C ASN A 51 -26.87 -1.02 -38.02
N SER A 52 -25.57 -1.11 -38.37
CA SER A 52 -25.16 -1.52 -39.72
C SER A 52 -24.99 -3.04 -39.78
N GLY A 53 -25.44 -3.65 -40.87
CA GLY A 53 -25.19 -5.06 -41.17
C GLY A 53 -23.77 -5.29 -41.70
N SER A 54 -23.47 -6.51 -42.09
CA SER A 54 -22.20 -6.85 -42.73
C SER A 54 -22.00 -6.02 -44.00
N PRO A 55 -20.80 -5.46 -44.21
CA PRO A 55 -20.52 -4.70 -45.41
C PRO A 55 -20.73 -5.58 -46.66
N ILE A 56 -21.46 -5.06 -47.66
CA ILE A 56 -21.58 -5.66 -48.98
C ILE A 56 -20.24 -5.56 -49.70
N PHE A 57 -19.58 -4.42 -49.51
CA PHE A 57 -18.19 -4.25 -49.82
C PHE A 57 -17.54 -3.16 -48.96
N THR A 58 -16.23 -3.24 -48.85
CA THR A 58 -15.34 -2.19 -48.37
C THR A 58 -14.25 -1.93 -49.40
N GLU A 59 -13.75 -0.71 -49.52
CA GLU A 59 -12.65 -0.32 -50.38
C GLU A 59 -11.69 0.55 -49.56
N ASP A 60 -10.55 -0.02 -49.16
CA ASP A 60 -9.47 0.61 -48.40
C ASP A 60 -8.23 0.93 -49.25
N PHE A 61 -8.30 0.71 -50.56
CA PHE A 61 -7.23 0.90 -51.55
C PHE A 61 -5.93 0.12 -51.25
N GLY A 62 -5.90 -0.74 -50.26
CA GLY A 62 -4.81 -1.62 -49.88
C GLY A 62 -3.64 -0.95 -49.21
N SER A 63 -2.57 -1.68 -49.01
CA SER A 63 -1.36 -1.22 -48.31
C SER A 63 -0.07 -1.59 -49.04
N GLY A 64 1.09 -1.08 -48.59
CA GLY A 64 2.40 -1.45 -49.07
C GLY A 64 3.26 -0.26 -49.53
N LEU A 65 4.57 -0.51 -49.75
CA LEU A 65 5.59 0.52 -49.98
C LEU A 65 5.53 1.23 -51.37
N THR A 66 4.82 0.64 -52.34
CA THR A 66 4.68 1.21 -53.69
C THR A 66 3.27 1.75 -53.89
N ASN A 67 3.11 2.74 -54.76
CA ASN A 67 1.77 3.20 -55.14
C ASN A 67 0.90 2.04 -55.65
N GLY A 68 -0.40 2.16 -55.43
CA GLY A 68 -1.37 1.18 -55.88
C GLY A 68 -1.56 1.17 -57.41
N PRO A 69 -2.24 0.16 -57.97
CA PRO A 69 -2.61 0.10 -59.37
C PRO A 69 -3.73 1.08 -59.70
N ALA A 70 -3.97 1.28 -60.99
CA ALA A 70 -5.16 1.97 -61.45
C ALA A 70 -6.43 1.28 -60.98
N LEU A 71 -7.46 2.07 -60.63
CA LEU A 71 -8.79 1.53 -60.33
C LEU A 71 -9.37 0.81 -61.55
N PRO A 72 -10.30 -0.16 -61.36
CA PRO A 72 -10.98 -0.81 -62.48
C PRO A 72 -11.58 0.20 -63.44
N ALA A 73 -11.57 -0.13 -64.73
CA ALA A 73 -12.14 0.75 -65.77
C ALA A 73 -13.61 1.09 -65.48
N GLY A 74 -13.95 2.36 -65.52
CA GLY A 74 -15.29 2.85 -65.22
C GLY A 74 -15.58 3.13 -63.76
N THR A 75 -14.59 2.97 -62.86
CA THR A 75 -14.75 3.36 -61.46
C THR A 75 -14.65 4.85 -61.21
N THR A 76 -13.92 5.57 -62.08
CA THR A 76 -13.73 7.02 -61.96
C THR A 76 -13.62 7.67 -63.36
N GLU A 77 -13.95 8.94 -63.48
CA GLU A 77 -13.72 9.74 -64.70
C GLU A 77 -12.33 10.38 -64.72
N TYR A 78 -11.54 10.26 -63.63
CA TYR A 78 -10.20 10.79 -63.50
C TYR A 78 -9.14 9.85 -64.13
N ASN A 79 -8.04 10.41 -64.64
CA ASN A 79 -6.99 9.60 -65.25
C ASN A 79 -5.96 9.14 -64.21
N PHE A 80 -5.57 7.89 -64.29
CA PHE A 80 -4.57 7.32 -63.39
C PHE A 80 -3.16 7.80 -63.74
N VAL A 81 -2.39 8.17 -62.71
CA VAL A 81 -0.96 8.42 -62.78
C VAL A 81 -0.24 7.74 -61.63
N THR A 82 0.98 7.29 -61.86
CA THR A 82 1.78 6.60 -60.83
C THR A 82 2.50 7.54 -59.87
N ASP A 83 2.60 8.83 -60.27
CA ASP A 83 3.30 9.86 -59.51
C ASP A 83 2.32 10.94 -59.04
N MET A 84 2.82 12.16 -58.93
CA MET A 84 2.05 13.34 -58.51
C MET A 84 0.86 13.62 -59.47
N PRO A 85 -0.40 13.58 -59.01
CA PRO A 85 -1.56 13.83 -59.84
C PRO A 85 -1.69 15.35 -60.19
N SER A 86 -1.70 15.72 -61.44
CA SER A 86 -2.12 17.05 -61.91
C SER A 86 -3.63 17.11 -62.10
N ASP A 87 -4.22 18.31 -62.35
CA ASP A 87 -5.65 18.52 -62.54
C ASP A 87 -6.29 17.45 -63.42
N GLY A 88 -7.35 16.83 -62.96
CA GLY A 88 -8.07 15.74 -63.61
C GLY A 88 -7.42 14.36 -63.50
N ASN A 89 -6.40 14.19 -62.69
CA ASN A 89 -5.75 12.90 -62.45
C ASN A 89 -5.86 12.44 -61.01
N TYR A 90 -5.64 11.15 -60.81
CA TYR A 90 -5.57 10.52 -59.48
C TYR A 90 -4.38 9.55 -59.35
N THR A 91 -4.03 9.27 -58.13
CA THR A 91 -3.11 8.18 -57.76
C THR A 91 -3.65 7.41 -56.55
N ILE A 92 -3.21 6.16 -56.39
CA ILE A 92 -3.44 5.37 -55.17
C ILE A 92 -2.12 5.36 -54.40
N SER A 93 -2.05 6.08 -53.30
CA SER A 93 -0.77 6.36 -52.64
C SER A 93 -0.86 6.31 -51.12
N SER A 94 0.22 5.84 -50.48
CA SER A 94 0.41 5.87 -49.01
C SER A 94 0.91 7.25 -48.51
N THR A 95 1.03 8.24 -49.40
CA THR A 95 1.40 9.59 -49.04
C THR A 95 0.58 10.61 -49.86
N THR A 96 0.19 11.68 -49.21
CA THR A 96 -0.45 12.84 -49.83
C THR A 96 0.51 14.02 -49.97
N ASN A 97 1.82 13.79 -49.77
CA ASN A 97 2.87 14.83 -49.84
C ASN A 97 3.16 15.25 -51.27
N PHE A 98 2.15 15.78 -51.97
CA PHE A 98 2.25 16.36 -53.31
C PHE A 98 2.04 17.87 -53.22
N PHE A 99 2.68 18.65 -54.08
CA PHE A 99 2.56 20.11 -54.08
C PHE A 99 2.79 20.70 -52.66
N ASN A 100 1.87 21.55 -52.21
CA ASN A 100 1.81 22.10 -50.84
C ASN A 100 0.67 21.47 -50.01
N TRP A 101 0.22 20.29 -50.37
CA TRP A 101 -0.86 19.60 -49.70
C TRP A 101 -0.45 19.11 -48.29
N HIS A 102 -1.43 18.87 -47.46
CA HIS A 102 -1.20 18.18 -46.21
C HIS A 102 -0.63 16.78 -46.46
N ASN A 103 0.43 16.45 -45.74
CA ASN A 103 0.96 15.08 -45.73
C ASN A 103 0.27 14.29 -44.62
N VAL A 104 -0.64 13.40 -45.00
CA VAL A 104 -1.42 12.57 -44.06
C VAL A 104 -1.30 11.09 -44.44
N PRO A 105 -1.34 10.19 -43.45
CA PRO A 105 -1.55 8.77 -43.71
C PRO A 105 -2.97 8.53 -44.24
N ASP A 106 -3.22 7.35 -44.77
CA ASP A 106 -4.58 6.85 -45.01
C ASP A 106 -5.44 6.83 -43.72
N HIS A 107 -6.70 6.49 -43.86
CA HIS A 107 -7.61 6.43 -42.72
C HIS A 107 -7.72 5.02 -42.09
N THR A 108 -7.43 3.97 -42.84
CA THR A 108 -7.60 2.56 -42.39
C THR A 108 -6.77 2.26 -41.11
N PRO A 109 -7.37 1.92 -39.98
CA PRO A 109 -6.63 1.66 -38.75
C PRO A 109 -5.78 0.39 -38.83
N GLY A 110 -4.52 0.49 -38.41
CA GLY A 110 -3.67 -0.67 -38.11
C GLY A 110 -2.94 -1.27 -39.31
N ASP A 111 -3.06 -0.72 -40.51
CA ASP A 111 -2.26 -1.17 -41.62
C ASP A 111 -0.93 -0.39 -41.76
N ALA A 112 0.09 -1.04 -42.25
CA ALA A 112 1.40 -0.45 -42.44
C ALA A 112 1.55 0.06 -43.88
N ASN A 113 1.73 1.38 -44.06
CA ASN A 113 1.72 2.05 -45.36
C ASN A 113 0.40 1.84 -46.13
N GLY A 114 -0.71 2.00 -45.45
CA GLY A 114 -2.02 2.03 -46.07
C GLY A 114 -2.14 3.12 -47.12
N LYS A 115 -3.05 2.99 -48.06
CA LYS A 115 -3.18 3.86 -49.22
C LYS A 115 -4.56 4.45 -49.35
N ALA A 116 -4.62 5.69 -49.75
CA ALA A 116 -5.85 6.36 -50.05
C ALA A 116 -5.95 6.66 -51.56
N PHE A 117 -7.17 6.89 -52.04
CA PHE A 117 -7.47 7.40 -53.38
C PHE A 117 -7.28 8.93 -53.39
N VAL A 118 -6.16 9.38 -53.91
CA VAL A 118 -5.74 10.80 -53.93
C VAL A 118 -6.06 11.42 -55.27
N VAL A 119 -6.89 12.47 -55.28
CA VAL A 119 -7.39 13.11 -56.49
C VAL A 119 -7.04 14.59 -56.55
N ASN A 120 -6.45 15.05 -57.65
CA ASN A 120 -6.38 16.44 -58.00
C ASN A 120 -7.59 16.76 -58.91
N ALA A 121 -8.54 17.53 -58.36
CA ALA A 121 -9.81 17.74 -59.01
C ALA A 121 -9.71 18.51 -60.34
N SER A 122 -10.51 18.12 -61.32
CA SER A 122 -10.54 18.79 -62.62
C SER A 122 -11.34 20.10 -62.57
N PHE A 123 -11.09 21.00 -63.53
CA PHE A 123 -11.86 22.25 -63.70
C PHE A 123 -13.34 22.02 -63.99
N THR A 124 -13.73 20.85 -64.49
CA THR A 124 -15.13 20.46 -64.72
C THR A 124 -15.52 19.37 -63.71
N ALA A 125 -16.72 19.47 -63.19
CA ALA A 125 -17.22 18.48 -62.22
C ALA A 125 -17.24 17.07 -62.84
N GLY A 126 -16.42 16.16 -62.34
CA GLY A 126 -16.33 14.74 -62.72
C GLY A 126 -16.79 13.80 -61.65
N GLU A 127 -16.90 12.52 -61.98
CA GLU A 127 -17.17 11.48 -61.00
C GLU A 127 -15.88 11.01 -60.37
N PHE A 128 -15.73 11.24 -59.04
CA PHE A 128 -14.61 10.71 -58.28
C PHE A 128 -14.64 9.19 -58.24
N TYR A 129 -15.82 8.63 -57.94
CA TYR A 129 -15.97 7.20 -57.74
C TYR A 129 -17.36 6.76 -58.18
N GLN A 130 -17.46 5.62 -58.88
CA GLN A 130 -18.70 4.91 -59.08
C GLN A 130 -18.53 3.38 -58.97
N ARG A 131 -19.56 2.71 -58.49
CA ARG A 131 -19.57 1.25 -58.35
C ARG A 131 -20.97 0.70 -58.50
N PRO A 132 -21.21 -0.24 -59.46
CA PRO A 132 -22.45 -1.02 -59.50
C PRO A 132 -22.45 -2.02 -58.34
N VAL A 133 -23.57 -2.13 -57.64
CA VAL A 133 -23.82 -3.09 -56.56
C VAL A 133 -25.03 -3.92 -56.92
N THR A 134 -24.92 -5.25 -56.76
CA THR A 134 -25.97 -6.24 -57.08
C THR A 134 -26.21 -7.15 -55.87
N GLY A 135 -27.34 -7.88 -55.88
CA GLY A 135 -27.69 -8.80 -54.81
C GLY A 135 -28.29 -8.12 -53.59
N LEU A 136 -28.80 -6.90 -53.73
CA LEU A 136 -29.55 -6.20 -52.72
C LEU A 136 -30.91 -6.83 -52.46
N CYS A 137 -31.41 -6.65 -51.24
CA CYS A 137 -32.78 -7.01 -50.91
C CYS A 137 -33.72 -5.84 -51.20
N GLU A 138 -34.91 -6.13 -51.64
CA GLU A 138 -35.97 -5.15 -51.80
C GLU A 138 -36.48 -4.61 -50.47
N ASN A 139 -36.99 -3.41 -50.44
CA ASN A 139 -37.54 -2.74 -49.26
C ASN A 139 -36.57 -2.65 -48.06
N THR A 140 -35.28 -2.69 -48.31
CA THR A 140 -34.23 -2.67 -47.30
C THR A 140 -33.47 -1.36 -47.35
N SER A 141 -33.17 -0.80 -46.16
CA SER A 141 -32.34 0.41 -46.05
C SER A 141 -30.85 0.04 -46.09
N TYR A 142 -30.06 0.90 -46.77
CA TYR A 142 -28.63 0.75 -46.94
C TYR A 142 -27.92 2.07 -46.67
N GLU A 143 -26.70 1.99 -46.17
CA GLU A 143 -25.78 3.12 -46.00
C GLU A 143 -24.61 3.02 -46.98
N PHE A 144 -24.36 4.10 -47.68
CA PHE A 144 -23.16 4.32 -48.49
C PHE A 144 -22.30 5.37 -47.83
N SER A 145 -21.13 5.00 -47.30
CA SER A 145 -20.24 5.89 -46.58
C SER A 145 -18.82 5.91 -47.15
N ALA A 146 -18.07 6.99 -46.87
CA ALA A 146 -16.66 7.12 -47.17
C ALA A 146 -16.01 8.14 -46.23
N TRP A 147 -14.72 7.99 -45.99
CA TRP A 147 -13.91 8.99 -45.33
C TRP A 147 -13.29 9.93 -46.39
N LEU A 148 -13.41 11.23 -46.16
CA LEU A 148 -12.93 12.28 -47.03
C LEU A 148 -12.02 13.25 -46.30
N ILE A 149 -11.01 13.75 -46.97
CA ILE A 149 -10.14 14.81 -46.44
C ILE A 149 -9.82 15.84 -47.49
N ASN A 150 -9.92 17.13 -47.16
CA ASN A 150 -9.42 18.20 -47.96
C ASN A 150 -7.90 18.32 -47.81
N LEU A 151 -7.15 18.18 -48.89
CA LEU A 151 -5.70 18.15 -48.87
C LEU A 151 -5.08 19.55 -48.86
N LEU A 152 -5.86 20.60 -49.22
CA LEU A 152 -5.33 21.96 -49.36
C LEU A 152 -5.20 22.67 -48.01
N PRO A 153 -4.00 23.13 -47.58
CA PRO A 153 -3.84 23.94 -46.38
C PRO A 153 -4.57 25.28 -46.45
N GLN A 154 -5.05 25.79 -45.32
CA GLN A 154 -5.86 27.00 -45.18
C GLN A 154 -5.25 28.26 -45.86
N ASN A 155 -3.93 28.37 -45.82
CA ASN A 155 -3.24 29.55 -46.34
C ASN A 155 -2.81 29.40 -47.81
N SER A 156 -3.17 28.28 -48.47
CA SER A 156 -2.90 28.07 -49.89
C SER A 156 -3.78 28.96 -50.75
N CYS A 157 -3.39 29.18 -52.00
CA CYS A 157 -4.15 30.00 -52.96
C CYS A 157 -4.47 31.42 -52.43
N GLU A 158 -3.51 32.05 -51.72
CA GLU A 158 -3.70 33.36 -51.08
C GLU A 158 -4.86 33.37 -50.04
N GLY A 159 -5.21 32.22 -49.48
CA GLY A 159 -6.29 32.06 -48.51
C GLY A 159 -7.70 31.98 -49.10
N ILE A 160 -7.83 31.90 -50.43
CA ILE A 160 -9.10 31.78 -51.14
C ILE A 160 -9.25 30.43 -51.87
N GLY A 161 -8.52 29.40 -51.38
CA GLY A 161 -8.61 28.06 -51.94
C GLY A 161 -10.04 27.51 -51.93
N ILE A 162 -10.40 26.81 -53.00
CA ILE A 162 -11.74 26.22 -53.18
C ILE A 162 -11.87 25.04 -52.19
N PRO A 163 -12.94 24.99 -51.33
CA PRO A 163 -13.20 23.86 -50.47
C PRO A 163 -13.58 22.61 -51.29
N VAL A 164 -13.36 21.45 -50.71
CA VAL A 164 -13.86 20.19 -51.25
C VAL A 164 -15.37 20.11 -51.01
N ASN A 165 -16.12 19.69 -52.03
CA ASN A 165 -17.55 19.42 -51.89
C ASN A 165 -17.89 18.21 -52.74
N VAL A 166 -18.42 17.15 -52.12
CA VAL A 166 -18.71 15.89 -52.77
C VAL A 166 -20.20 15.57 -52.67
N ARG A 167 -20.78 15.21 -53.82
CA ARG A 167 -22.15 14.74 -53.90
C ARG A 167 -22.19 13.23 -53.96
N PHE A 168 -22.80 12.59 -52.94
CA PHE A 168 -23.14 11.17 -52.92
C PHE A 168 -24.45 10.96 -53.68
N GLN A 169 -24.50 9.96 -54.54
CA GLN A 169 -25.68 9.63 -55.33
C GLN A 169 -25.89 8.14 -55.45
N ILE A 170 -27.16 7.71 -55.45
CA ILE A 170 -27.58 6.37 -55.73
C ILE A 170 -28.49 6.38 -56.95
N TRP A 171 -28.09 5.66 -57.98
CA TRP A 171 -28.83 5.53 -59.23
C TRP A 171 -29.38 4.12 -59.38
N ASP A 172 -30.41 3.97 -60.22
CA ASP A 172 -30.88 2.65 -60.64
C ASP A 172 -29.79 1.92 -61.46
N GLU A 173 -30.02 0.63 -61.72
CA GLU A 173 -29.07 -0.24 -62.44
C GLU A 173 -28.82 0.22 -63.90
N THR A 174 -29.71 1.03 -64.48
CA THR A 174 -29.63 1.54 -65.85
C THR A 174 -28.95 2.91 -65.92
N ASP A 175 -28.55 3.49 -64.79
CA ASP A 175 -28.01 4.82 -64.67
C ASP A 175 -28.91 5.94 -65.24
N THR A 176 -30.24 5.72 -65.16
CA THR A 176 -31.22 6.66 -65.72
C THR A 176 -32.06 7.39 -64.66
N ASN A 177 -32.34 6.73 -63.52
CA ASN A 177 -33.15 7.30 -62.48
C ASN A 177 -32.33 7.51 -61.21
N LEU A 178 -32.24 8.73 -60.72
CA LEU A 178 -31.65 9.07 -59.45
C LEU A 178 -32.59 8.66 -58.32
N LEU A 179 -32.13 7.80 -57.42
CA LEU A 179 -32.90 7.25 -56.28
C LEU A 179 -32.71 8.07 -55.03
N ALA A 180 -31.45 8.44 -54.73
CA ALA A 180 -31.11 9.28 -53.59
C ALA A 180 -29.86 10.13 -53.88
N GLN A 181 -29.73 11.26 -53.22
CA GLN A 181 -28.50 12.07 -53.25
C GLN A 181 -28.38 12.95 -52.01
N GLY A 182 -27.16 13.28 -51.66
CA GLY A 182 -26.85 14.24 -50.64
C GLY A 182 -25.47 14.87 -50.85
N ASP A 183 -25.29 16.10 -50.43
CA ASP A 183 -24.03 16.85 -50.55
C ASP A 183 -23.31 16.95 -49.22
N THR A 184 -21.96 16.80 -49.19
CA THR A 184 -21.15 16.98 -47.97
C THR A 184 -21.23 18.40 -47.43
N GLY A 185 -21.67 19.36 -48.32
CA GLY A 185 -21.35 20.76 -48.06
C GLY A 185 -19.85 21.03 -48.30
N ASP A 186 -19.42 22.22 -47.97
CA ASP A 186 -18.02 22.62 -48.11
C ASP A 186 -17.18 22.01 -46.99
N ILE A 187 -16.24 21.12 -47.35
CA ILE A 187 -15.18 20.62 -46.48
C ILE A 187 -14.05 21.64 -46.50
N PRO A 188 -13.86 22.46 -45.46
CA PRO A 188 -13.01 23.64 -45.55
C PRO A 188 -11.51 23.29 -45.59
N ASN A 189 -10.72 24.17 -46.16
CA ASN A 189 -9.28 24.15 -46.04
C ASN A 189 -8.90 24.41 -44.58
N ARG A 190 -8.09 23.58 -43.99
CA ARG A 190 -7.75 23.63 -42.55
C ARG A 190 -6.26 23.91 -42.35
N THR A 191 -5.89 24.39 -41.16
CA THR A 191 -4.47 24.49 -40.74
C THR A 191 -3.87 23.14 -40.40
N ALA A 192 -4.69 22.22 -39.89
CA ALA A 192 -4.35 20.82 -39.63
C ALA A 192 -5.31 19.91 -40.40
N PRO A 193 -4.83 18.85 -41.05
CA PRO A 193 -5.67 17.93 -41.82
C PRO A 193 -6.62 17.18 -40.89
N LEU A 194 -7.82 16.85 -41.37
CA LEU A 194 -8.83 16.09 -40.64
C LEU A 194 -9.61 15.22 -41.58
N TRP A 195 -9.57 13.91 -41.39
CA TRP A 195 -10.47 12.98 -42.02
C TRP A 195 -11.89 13.11 -41.44
N GLU A 196 -12.89 13.20 -42.27
CA GLU A 196 -14.31 13.32 -41.88
C GLU A 196 -15.12 12.29 -42.67
N GLN A 197 -15.95 11.53 -41.94
CA GLN A 197 -16.82 10.53 -42.57
C GLN A 197 -18.13 11.15 -43.01
N TYR A 198 -18.59 10.75 -44.20
CA TYR A 198 -19.87 11.14 -44.77
C TYR A 198 -20.64 9.89 -45.20
N ALA A 199 -21.97 9.92 -45.08
CA ALA A 199 -22.81 8.82 -45.43
C ALA A 199 -24.13 9.27 -46.09
N LEU A 200 -24.68 8.42 -46.96
CA LEU A 200 -25.97 8.58 -47.54
C LEU A 200 -26.80 7.30 -47.29
N VAL A 201 -27.91 7.44 -46.58
CA VAL A 201 -28.85 6.36 -46.38
C VAL A 201 -29.95 6.40 -47.44
N PHE A 202 -30.29 5.26 -48.02
CA PHE A 202 -31.39 5.12 -48.93
C PHE A 202 -32.11 3.79 -48.73
N ARG A 203 -33.35 3.70 -49.23
CA ARG A 203 -34.14 2.47 -49.18
C ARG A 203 -34.39 1.95 -50.58
N THR A 204 -34.13 0.66 -50.83
CA THR A 204 -34.49 -0.01 -52.09
C THR A 204 -36.00 -0.10 -52.26
N LEU A 205 -36.44 -0.02 -53.52
CA LEU A 205 -37.83 -0.16 -53.89
C LEU A 205 -38.20 -1.64 -54.09
N PRO A 206 -39.51 -1.99 -54.13
CA PRO A 206 -39.94 -3.36 -54.50
C PRO A 206 -39.35 -3.76 -55.88
N GLY A 207 -38.74 -4.94 -55.91
CA GLY A 207 -38.06 -5.48 -57.10
C GLY A 207 -36.68 -4.87 -57.41
N GLN A 208 -36.21 -3.98 -56.62
CA GLN A 208 -34.88 -3.34 -56.81
C GLN A 208 -33.79 -4.13 -56.11
N THR A 209 -33.00 -4.86 -56.88
CA THR A 209 -31.92 -5.72 -56.37
C THR A 209 -30.53 -5.27 -56.78
N SER A 210 -30.43 -4.12 -57.46
CA SER A 210 -29.15 -3.52 -57.90
C SER A 210 -29.24 -2.01 -57.98
N VAL A 211 -28.12 -1.34 -57.74
CA VAL A 211 -27.96 0.12 -57.80
C VAL A 211 -26.55 0.48 -58.26
N ILE A 212 -26.36 1.75 -58.67
CA ILE A 212 -25.06 2.33 -58.94
C ILE A 212 -24.80 3.40 -57.88
N LEU A 213 -23.72 3.25 -57.12
CA LEU A 213 -23.23 4.22 -56.13
C LEU A 213 -22.30 5.20 -56.85
N LYS A 214 -22.42 6.51 -56.57
CA LYS A 214 -21.56 7.53 -57.15
C LYS A 214 -21.16 8.58 -56.14
N MET A 215 -19.90 9.04 -56.23
CA MET A 215 -19.42 10.26 -55.56
C MET A 215 -18.95 11.22 -56.67
N ARG A 216 -19.57 12.40 -56.74
CA ARG A 216 -19.26 13.42 -57.77
C ARG A 216 -18.65 14.67 -57.14
N ASN A 217 -17.74 15.27 -57.87
CA ASN A 217 -17.29 16.61 -57.59
C ASN A 217 -18.47 17.60 -57.69
N ASN A 218 -18.77 18.30 -56.60
CA ASN A 218 -19.85 19.30 -56.54
C ASN A 218 -19.28 20.73 -56.36
N ALA A 219 -17.96 20.90 -56.33
CA ALA A 219 -17.30 22.19 -56.26
C ALA A 219 -16.86 22.71 -57.65
N ASN A 220 -16.53 23.98 -57.73
CA ASN A 220 -15.96 24.57 -58.94
C ASN A 220 -14.48 24.19 -59.10
N GLY A 221 -13.98 24.12 -60.32
CA GLY A 221 -12.57 23.96 -60.59
C GLY A 221 -11.76 25.22 -60.29
N GLY A 222 -10.49 25.07 -59.98
CA GLY A 222 -9.58 26.16 -59.70
C GLY A 222 -8.48 25.76 -58.72
N CYS A 223 -7.94 26.71 -58.00
CA CYS A 223 -6.94 26.38 -56.98
C CYS A 223 -7.62 25.76 -55.73
N GLY A 224 -7.49 24.45 -55.53
CA GLY A 224 -8.12 23.69 -54.47
C GLY A 224 -9.15 22.68 -54.95
N ASN A 225 -10.02 22.22 -54.08
CA ASN A 225 -10.95 21.12 -54.30
C ASN A 225 -10.25 19.75 -54.44
N ASP A 226 -9.02 19.64 -53.95
CA ASP A 226 -8.22 18.43 -54.02
C ASP A 226 -8.43 17.61 -52.74
N LEU A 227 -8.65 16.30 -52.89
CA LEU A 227 -9.05 15.44 -51.78
C LEU A 227 -8.36 14.08 -51.81
N ALA A 228 -8.37 13.44 -50.65
CA ALA A 228 -8.23 11.98 -50.57
C ALA A 228 -9.53 11.36 -50.07
N ILE A 229 -9.80 10.16 -50.57
CA ILE A 229 -10.95 9.31 -50.21
C ILE A 229 -10.41 8.00 -49.71
N ASP A 230 -10.99 7.48 -48.61
CA ASP A 230 -10.61 6.20 -48.04
C ASP A 230 -11.80 5.50 -47.38
N ASP A 231 -11.64 4.23 -47.03
CA ASP A 231 -12.61 3.40 -46.34
C ASP A 231 -14.04 3.58 -46.88
N ILE A 232 -14.21 3.38 -48.19
CA ILE A 232 -15.54 3.37 -48.80
C ILE A 232 -16.26 2.12 -48.37
N ALA A 233 -17.44 2.25 -47.75
CA ALA A 233 -18.24 1.14 -47.28
C ALA A 233 -19.67 1.22 -47.77
N PHE A 234 -20.27 0.06 -47.97
CA PHE A 234 -21.68 -0.07 -48.26
C PHE A 234 -22.28 -1.26 -47.50
N SER A 235 -23.25 -1.00 -46.65
CA SER A 235 -23.86 -2.02 -45.76
C SER A 235 -25.37 -1.83 -45.61
N SER A 236 -26.07 -2.86 -45.14
CA SER A 236 -27.47 -2.70 -44.73
C SER A 236 -27.56 -1.81 -43.49
N CYS A 237 -28.65 -1.10 -43.35
CA CYS A 237 -28.98 -0.21 -42.25
C CYS A 237 -30.32 -0.61 -41.64
N GLY A 238 -30.35 -0.85 -40.36
CA GLY A 238 -31.55 -1.20 -39.62
C GLY A 238 -31.55 -0.62 -38.21
N ASP A 239 -32.55 -0.99 -37.42
CA ASP A 239 -32.70 -0.51 -36.05
C ASP A 239 -31.47 -0.81 -35.20
N ALA A 240 -31.18 0.03 -34.23
CA ALA A 240 -30.32 -0.32 -33.13
C ALA A 240 -31.02 -1.36 -32.25
N ILE A 241 -30.33 -2.48 -32.01
CA ILE A 241 -30.92 -3.62 -31.30
C ILE A 241 -30.08 -3.92 -30.07
N THR A 242 -30.66 -3.62 -28.92
CA THR A 242 -30.02 -3.92 -27.62
C THR A 242 -30.44 -5.32 -27.17
N LEU A 243 -29.50 -6.03 -26.57
CA LEU A 243 -29.76 -7.30 -25.90
C LEU A 243 -29.70 -7.11 -24.38
N SER A 244 -30.62 -7.73 -23.68
CA SER A 244 -30.63 -7.85 -22.23
C SER A 244 -31.13 -9.23 -21.81
N ASP A 245 -30.88 -9.57 -20.55
CA ASP A 245 -31.53 -10.73 -19.93
C ASP A 245 -32.86 -10.34 -19.26
N ASP A 246 -33.50 -11.29 -18.59
CA ASP A 246 -34.75 -11.09 -17.85
C ASP A 246 -34.61 -10.26 -16.58
N GLN A 247 -33.36 -9.88 -16.20
CA GLN A 247 -33.03 -8.93 -15.12
C GLN A 247 -32.64 -7.54 -15.65
N ASN A 248 -32.68 -7.34 -16.97
CA ASN A 248 -32.18 -6.16 -17.70
C ASN A 248 -30.67 -5.95 -17.60
N GLU A 249 -29.88 -7.02 -17.37
CA GLU A 249 -28.44 -6.97 -17.49
C GLU A 249 -28.01 -7.16 -18.95
N MET A 250 -26.89 -6.59 -19.34
CA MET A 250 -26.34 -6.66 -20.71
C MET A 250 -25.26 -7.73 -20.87
N ASP A 251 -24.78 -8.28 -19.77
CA ASP A 251 -23.82 -9.37 -19.70
C ASP A 251 -24.00 -10.16 -18.40
N ILE A 252 -23.45 -11.37 -18.34
CA ILE A 252 -23.38 -12.18 -17.13
C ILE A 252 -21.94 -12.62 -16.94
N ILE A 253 -21.35 -12.23 -15.81
CA ILE A 253 -20.02 -12.69 -15.41
C ILE A 253 -20.15 -13.51 -14.14
N THR A 254 -19.66 -14.75 -14.17
CA THR A 254 -19.73 -15.68 -13.04
C THR A 254 -18.53 -16.61 -13.00
N CYS A 255 -18.37 -17.32 -11.88
CA CYS A 255 -17.29 -18.28 -11.73
C CYS A 255 -17.67 -19.65 -12.30
N GLU A 256 -16.71 -20.34 -12.92
CA GLU A 256 -16.85 -21.77 -13.22
C GLU A 256 -17.15 -22.56 -11.94
N GLY A 257 -17.92 -23.65 -12.07
CA GLY A 257 -18.24 -24.53 -10.94
C GLY A 257 -19.41 -24.09 -10.05
N GLN A 258 -19.95 -22.89 -10.25
CA GLN A 258 -21.13 -22.41 -9.50
C GLN A 258 -22.47 -22.99 -10.02
N GLY A 259 -22.41 -23.87 -10.99
CA GLY A 259 -23.57 -24.44 -11.71
C GLY A 259 -23.77 -23.75 -13.06
N GLY A 260 -24.33 -24.48 -14.03
CA GLY A 260 -24.59 -23.91 -15.35
C GLY A 260 -25.67 -22.82 -15.30
N ILE A 261 -25.47 -21.80 -16.13
CA ILE A 261 -26.35 -20.63 -16.21
C ILE A 261 -27.43 -20.90 -17.25
N THR A 262 -28.66 -20.55 -16.92
CA THR A 262 -29.77 -20.44 -17.88
C THR A 262 -30.40 -19.06 -17.71
N THR A 263 -30.65 -18.38 -18.82
CA THR A 263 -31.31 -17.08 -18.81
C THR A 263 -32.21 -16.92 -20.03
N ILE A 264 -33.09 -15.94 -20.03
CA ILE A 264 -33.90 -15.56 -21.16
C ILE A 264 -33.34 -14.24 -21.71
N LEU A 265 -32.84 -14.30 -22.93
CA LEU A 265 -32.36 -13.12 -23.63
C LEU A 265 -33.50 -12.45 -24.38
N GLU A 266 -33.53 -11.12 -24.39
CA GLU A 266 -34.50 -10.32 -25.10
C GLU A 266 -33.77 -9.33 -26.04
N ALA A 267 -34.24 -9.28 -27.30
CA ALA A 267 -33.77 -8.34 -28.29
C ALA A 267 -34.80 -7.21 -28.44
N THR A 268 -34.36 -5.98 -28.15
CA THR A 268 -35.22 -4.79 -28.19
C THR A 268 -34.76 -3.83 -29.28
N PRO A 269 -35.40 -3.82 -30.47
CA PRO A 269 -35.16 -2.80 -31.50
C PRO A 269 -35.65 -1.43 -31.06
N ASP A 270 -34.97 -0.35 -31.50
CA ASP A 270 -35.33 1.04 -31.19
C ASP A 270 -36.48 1.61 -32.04
N GLY A 271 -36.92 0.87 -33.07
CA GLY A 271 -38.03 1.25 -33.95
C GLY A 271 -37.74 2.45 -34.85
N SER A 272 -36.45 2.75 -35.09
CA SER A 272 -36.06 3.95 -35.87
C SER A 272 -36.19 3.73 -37.39
N ILE A 273 -36.06 2.50 -37.88
CA ILE A 273 -35.96 2.15 -39.31
C ILE A 273 -36.97 1.13 -39.74
N PHE A 274 -37.09 -0.01 -39.01
CA PHE A 274 -37.95 -1.13 -39.38
C PHE A 274 -39.37 -0.94 -38.90
N THR A 275 -40.33 -1.46 -39.66
CA THR A 275 -41.77 -1.45 -39.33
C THR A 275 -42.28 -2.82 -38.87
N SER A 276 -41.52 -3.87 -39.12
CA SER A 276 -41.75 -5.25 -38.68
C SER A 276 -40.44 -5.94 -38.42
N TYR A 277 -40.45 -7.03 -37.64
CA TYR A 277 -39.24 -7.68 -37.18
C TYR A 277 -39.31 -9.18 -37.39
N ALA A 278 -38.26 -9.72 -37.98
CA ALA A 278 -37.94 -11.14 -38.01
C ALA A 278 -36.58 -11.33 -37.33
N TYR A 279 -36.41 -12.39 -36.56
CA TYR A 279 -35.21 -12.65 -35.75
C TYR A 279 -34.58 -13.99 -36.11
N GLN A 280 -33.24 -14.08 -35.97
CA GLN A 280 -32.48 -15.34 -35.98
C GLN A 280 -31.34 -15.21 -34.99
N TRP A 281 -31.45 -15.90 -33.86
CA TRP A 281 -30.39 -15.91 -32.84
C TRP A 281 -29.19 -16.71 -33.30
N GLN A 282 -28.02 -16.23 -32.90
CA GLN A 282 -26.71 -16.84 -33.14
C GLN A 282 -25.97 -17.00 -31.84
N GLN A 283 -25.09 -18.01 -31.76
CA GLN A 283 -24.15 -18.22 -30.67
C GLN A 283 -22.72 -18.33 -31.18
N SER A 284 -21.75 -17.96 -30.34
CA SER A 284 -20.34 -18.08 -30.58
C SER A 284 -19.60 -18.38 -29.28
N ASN A 285 -18.41 -19.00 -29.37
CA ASN A 285 -17.48 -19.17 -28.23
C ASN A 285 -16.27 -18.24 -28.32
N ASP A 286 -16.09 -17.50 -29.44
CA ASP A 286 -14.89 -16.70 -29.72
C ASP A 286 -15.21 -15.33 -30.34
N GLN A 287 -16.49 -14.97 -30.51
CA GLN A 287 -17.00 -13.77 -31.19
C GLN A 287 -16.58 -13.65 -32.67
N VAL A 288 -15.89 -14.64 -33.23
CA VAL A 288 -15.43 -14.66 -34.62
C VAL A 288 -16.32 -15.56 -35.47
N PHE A 289 -16.53 -16.77 -35.00
CA PHE A 289 -17.38 -17.75 -35.70
C PHE A 289 -18.73 -17.84 -35.03
N TRP A 290 -19.79 -17.47 -35.79
CA TRP A 290 -21.18 -17.45 -35.34
C TRP A 290 -22.00 -18.54 -36.01
N THR A 291 -22.82 -19.22 -35.25
CA THR A 291 -23.74 -20.26 -35.75
C THR A 291 -25.17 -19.92 -35.42
N ASP A 292 -26.06 -20.07 -36.42
CA ASP A 292 -27.48 -19.88 -36.21
C ASP A 292 -28.01 -20.94 -35.26
N ILE A 293 -28.81 -20.51 -34.27
CA ILE A 293 -29.48 -21.41 -33.32
C ILE A 293 -30.78 -21.88 -33.94
N TYR A 294 -30.93 -23.20 -34.09
CA TYR A 294 -32.08 -23.79 -34.70
C TYR A 294 -33.39 -23.41 -33.99
N GLU A 295 -34.43 -22.99 -34.75
CA GLU A 295 -35.76 -22.55 -34.27
C GLU A 295 -35.73 -21.33 -33.30
N ALA A 296 -34.67 -20.61 -33.15
CA ALA A 296 -34.59 -19.41 -32.33
C ALA A 296 -34.94 -18.15 -33.13
N ASN A 297 -36.24 -17.95 -33.39
CA ASN A 297 -36.77 -16.95 -34.32
C ASN A 297 -37.68 -15.89 -33.65
N ASN A 298 -37.72 -15.83 -32.33
CA ASN A 298 -38.51 -14.85 -31.59
C ASN A 298 -37.62 -13.70 -31.08
N SER A 299 -38.25 -12.63 -30.65
CA SER A 299 -37.53 -11.52 -29.95
C SER A 299 -36.86 -11.99 -28.66
N THR A 300 -37.31 -13.12 -28.09
CA THR A 300 -36.72 -13.72 -26.89
C THR A 300 -36.11 -15.08 -27.18
N TYR A 301 -35.04 -15.42 -26.51
CA TYR A 301 -34.39 -16.72 -26.59
C TYR A 301 -34.03 -17.24 -25.19
N SER A 302 -34.50 -18.44 -24.85
CA SER A 302 -34.13 -19.13 -23.61
C SER A 302 -32.85 -19.93 -23.83
N THR A 303 -31.77 -19.59 -23.16
CA THR A 303 -30.51 -20.30 -23.31
C THR A 303 -30.58 -21.71 -22.74
N PRO A 304 -29.88 -22.69 -23.32
CA PRO A 304 -29.59 -23.94 -22.62
C PRO A 304 -28.71 -23.67 -21.39
N THR A 305 -28.40 -24.69 -20.62
CA THR A 305 -27.44 -24.60 -19.54
C THR A 305 -26.04 -24.29 -20.11
N ILE A 306 -25.52 -23.09 -19.83
CA ILE A 306 -24.23 -22.61 -20.29
C ILE A 306 -23.17 -22.99 -19.25
N ASN A 307 -22.15 -23.73 -19.66
CA ASN A 307 -21.05 -24.19 -18.81
C ASN A 307 -19.67 -23.71 -19.29
N THR A 308 -19.63 -22.94 -20.36
CA THR A 308 -18.41 -22.31 -20.92
C THR A 308 -18.75 -20.90 -21.38
N THR A 309 -17.77 -20.01 -21.42
CA THR A 309 -17.96 -18.65 -21.96
C THR A 309 -18.64 -18.75 -23.35
N THR A 310 -19.76 -18.07 -23.50
CA THR A 310 -20.60 -18.12 -24.70
C THR A 310 -21.16 -16.73 -24.97
N TYR A 311 -21.17 -16.37 -26.23
CA TYR A 311 -21.64 -15.09 -26.74
C TYR A 311 -22.92 -15.31 -27.57
N PHE A 312 -23.85 -14.40 -27.44
CA PHE A 312 -25.12 -14.43 -28.17
C PHE A 312 -25.34 -13.12 -28.91
N ARG A 313 -25.89 -13.20 -30.10
CA ARG A 313 -26.43 -12.06 -30.86
C ARG A 313 -27.63 -12.51 -31.71
N THR A 314 -28.35 -11.55 -32.24
CA THR A 314 -29.44 -11.89 -33.17
C THR A 314 -29.28 -11.11 -34.47
N LYS A 315 -29.54 -11.78 -35.61
CA LYS A 315 -29.83 -11.14 -36.88
C LYS A 315 -31.27 -10.64 -36.85
N VAL A 316 -31.48 -9.42 -37.28
CA VAL A 316 -32.82 -8.82 -37.37
C VAL A 316 -33.02 -8.24 -38.76
N ALA A 317 -34.14 -8.52 -39.34
CA ALA A 317 -34.57 -8.02 -40.65
C ALA A 317 -36.04 -7.60 -40.61
N GLU A 318 -36.47 -6.80 -41.57
CA GLU A 318 -37.89 -6.41 -41.68
C GLU A 318 -38.77 -7.56 -42.22
N ASP A 319 -38.16 -8.49 -42.98
CA ASP A 319 -38.84 -9.69 -43.50
C ASP A 319 -37.98 -10.94 -43.20
N VAL A 320 -38.65 -12.06 -42.89
CA VAL A 320 -38.04 -13.36 -42.60
C VAL A 320 -37.15 -13.86 -43.75
N ILE A 321 -37.49 -13.57 -45.00
CA ILE A 321 -36.69 -13.97 -46.17
C ILE A 321 -35.29 -13.34 -46.19
N ASN A 322 -35.15 -12.17 -45.58
CA ASN A 322 -33.92 -11.40 -45.51
C ASN A 322 -32.92 -11.88 -44.44
N LEU A 323 -33.39 -12.72 -43.49
CA LEU A 323 -32.51 -13.27 -42.44
C LEU A 323 -31.43 -14.21 -42.97
N SER A 324 -31.70 -14.92 -44.06
CA SER A 324 -30.74 -15.84 -44.65
C SER A 324 -29.66 -15.17 -45.52
N ASN A 325 -29.83 -13.89 -45.81
CA ASN A 325 -28.88 -13.09 -46.58
C ASN A 325 -28.25 -12.02 -45.66
N ASP A 326 -26.97 -12.19 -45.32
CA ASP A 326 -26.23 -11.28 -44.42
C ASP A 326 -26.10 -9.84 -44.97
N LEU A 327 -26.42 -9.63 -46.24
CA LEU A 327 -26.50 -8.32 -46.86
C LEU A 327 -27.81 -7.57 -46.60
N CYS A 328 -28.78 -8.22 -45.95
CA CYS A 328 -30.16 -7.76 -45.85
C CYS A 328 -30.70 -7.72 -44.40
N ASN A 329 -29.86 -8.01 -43.47
CA ASN A 329 -30.19 -7.95 -42.06
C ASN A 329 -29.13 -7.12 -41.28
N VAL A 330 -29.48 -6.77 -40.08
CA VAL A 330 -28.57 -6.11 -39.15
C VAL A 330 -28.34 -7.00 -37.93
N LEU A 331 -27.22 -6.80 -37.26
CA LEU A 331 -26.86 -7.55 -36.07
C LEU A 331 -27.16 -6.73 -34.82
N SER A 332 -27.61 -7.39 -33.78
CA SER A 332 -27.69 -6.79 -32.43
C SER A 332 -26.30 -6.57 -31.85
N ASP A 333 -26.26 -5.88 -30.74
CA ASP A 333 -25.15 -5.97 -29.81
C ASP A 333 -24.91 -7.44 -29.40
N VAL A 334 -23.75 -7.71 -28.81
CA VAL A 334 -23.39 -9.04 -28.31
C VAL A 334 -23.72 -9.11 -26.82
N PHE A 335 -24.51 -10.14 -26.44
CA PHE A 335 -24.70 -10.50 -25.04
C PHE A 335 -23.64 -11.51 -24.63
N GLU A 336 -22.92 -11.23 -23.56
CA GLU A 336 -21.79 -12.04 -23.11
C GLU A 336 -22.14 -12.83 -21.83
N ILE A 337 -21.95 -14.13 -21.86
CA ILE A 337 -21.95 -14.98 -20.65
C ILE A 337 -20.53 -15.44 -20.43
N ILE A 338 -19.82 -14.77 -19.51
CA ILE A 338 -18.40 -15.01 -19.23
C ILE A 338 -18.28 -15.88 -17.98
N LEU A 339 -17.70 -17.07 -18.14
CA LEU A 339 -17.34 -17.95 -17.04
C LEU A 339 -15.85 -17.80 -16.73
N ILE A 340 -15.55 -17.23 -15.56
CA ILE A 340 -14.20 -17.06 -15.08
C ILE A 340 -13.66 -18.40 -14.55
N PRO A 341 -12.56 -18.93 -15.06
CA PRO A 341 -12.02 -20.19 -14.60
C PRO A 341 -11.65 -20.17 -13.11
N THR A 342 -12.05 -21.21 -12.39
CA THR A 342 -11.63 -21.44 -11.00
C THR A 342 -10.11 -21.62 -10.94
N PRO A 343 -9.37 -20.80 -10.18
CA PRO A 343 -7.93 -20.93 -10.10
C PRO A 343 -7.52 -22.17 -9.31
N GLN A 344 -6.34 -22.68 -9.58
CA GLN A 344 -5.73 -23.72 -8.75
C GLN A 344 -5.43 -23.15 -7.36
N PRO A 345 -5.58 -23.95 -6.29
CA PRO A 345 -5.19 -23.55 -4.94
C PRO A 345 -3.73 -23.05 -4.92
N PRO A 346 -3.41 -22.07 -4.06
CA PRO A 346 -2.04 -21.58 -3.94
C PRO A 346 -1.07 -22.70 -3.59
N VAL A 347 0.15 -22.63 -4.11
CA VAL A 347 1.21 -23.59 -3.75
C VAL A 347 2.00 -23.06 -2.57
N SER A 348 2.02 -23.81 -1.45
CA SER A 348 2.75 -23.46 -0.23
C SER A 348 4.27 -23.50 -0.46
N SER A 349 4.99 -22.52 0.10
CA SER A 349 6.45 -22.56 0.21
C SER A 349 6.94 -23.34 1.44
N GLY A 350 6.03 -23.86 2.26
CA GLY A 350 6.29 -24.64 3.48
C GLY A 350 5.76 -23.96 4.74
N ASP A 351 5.72 -24.73 5.81
CA ASP A 351 5.38 -24.23 7.16
C ASP A 351 6.54 -23.41 7.71
N VAL A 352 6.22 -22.48 8.61
CA VAL A 352 7.20 -21.61 9.25
C VAL A 352 7.24 -21.92 10.75
N SER A 353 8.43 -22.22 11.27
CA SER A 353 8.72 -22.33 12.70
C SER A 353 9.85 -21.37 13.03
N LEU A 354 9.64 -20.44 13.95
CA LEU A 354 10.59 -19.39 14.28
C LEU A 354 10.56 -19.11 15.80
N CYS A 355 11.51 -18.37 16.26
CA CYS A 355 11.57 -17.94 17.66
C CYS A 355 10.82 -16.61 17.85
N GLU A 356 10.41 -16.32 19.08
CA GLU A 356 9.93 -14.98 19.47
C GLU A 356 10.91 -13.92 18.98
N ASN A 357 10.37 -12.81 18.45
CA ASN A 357 11.13 -11.69 17.86
C ASN A 357 11.77 -11.94 16.49
N GLU A 358 11.63 -13.11 15.90
CA GLU A 358 11.96 -13.33 14.49
C GLU A 358 10.76 -13.02 13.59
N GLU A 359 11.04 -12.63 12.35
CA GLU A 359 10.01 -12.17 11.43
C GLU A 359 10.13 -12.87 10.08
N THR A 360 9.46 -14.00 9.92
CA THR A 360 9.39 -14.71 8.64
C THR A 360 7.93 -14.90 8.26
N PRO A 361 7.45 -14.40 7.11
CA PRO A 361 6.07 -14.59 6.70
C PRO A 361 5.83 -15.99 6.14
N LEU A 362 4.58 -16.44 6.18
CA LEU A 362 4.08 -17.52 5.33
C LEU A 362 4.05 -17.04 3.88
N LEU A 363 4.47 -17.88 2.96
CA LEU A 363 4.53 -17.58 1.53
C LEU A 363 3.81 -18.64 0.72
N VAL A 364 3.09 -18.19 -0.28
CA VAL A 364 2.49 -19.04 -1.31
C VAL A 364 2.79 -18.49 -2.71
N THR A 365 2.68 -19.33 -3.70
CA THR A 365 2.78 -18.95 -5.11
C THR A 365 1.48 -19.26 -5.84
N VAL A 366 1.09 -18.40 -6.76
CA VAL A 366 -0.10 -18.52 -7.60
C VAL A 366 0.26 -18.17 -9.05
N PRO A 367 -0.53 -18.61 -10.05
CA PRO A 367 -0.38 -18.21 -11.44
C PRO A 367 -0.51 -16.69 -11.65
N VAL A 368 0.06 -16.20 -12.73
CA VAL A 368 -0.09 -14.78 -13.13
C VAL A 368 -1.56 -14.45 -13.36
N GLY A 369 -2.01 -13.33 -12.84
CA GLY A 369 -3.40 -12.88 -12.95
C GLY A 369 -4.32 -13.39 -11.84
N THR A 370 -3.77 -14.07 -10.81
CA THR A 370 -4.51 -14.44 -9.60
C THR A 370 -3.98 -13.69 -8.39
N THR A 371 -4.85 -13.45 -7.41
CA THR A 371 -4.54 -12.85 -6.11
C THR A 371 -4.71 -13.87 -4.99
N VAL A 372 -4.30 -13.54 -3.78
CA VAL A 372 -4.38 -14.46 -2.63
C VAL A 372 -4.99 -13.75 -1.44
N ASN A 373 -5.98 -14.39 -0.83
CA ASN A 373 -6.56 -14.00 0.45
C ASN A 373 -6.21 -15.03 1.53
N TRP A 374 -6.04 -14.56 2.77
CA TRP A 374 -5.67 -15.39 3.91
C TRP A 374 -6.79 -15.45 4.95
N TYR A 375 -7.02 -16.63 5.51
CA TYR A 375 -8.10 -16.91 6.46
C TYR A 375 -7.62 -17.72 7.68
N ASP A 376 -8.44 -17.68 8.73
CA ASP A 376 -8.23 -18.45 9.97
C ASP A 376 -8.86 -19.85 9.94
N THR A 377 -9.66 -20.17 8.90
CA THR A 377 -10.35 -21.46 8.77
C THR A 377 -10.31 -21.97 7.33
N PRO A 378 -10.41 -23.29 7.12
CA PRO A 378 -10.38 -23.88 5.77
C PRO A 378 -11.62 -23.57 4.92
N ILE A 379 -12.74 -23.24 5.57
CA ILE A 379 -14.02 -22.89 4.93
C ILE A 379 -14.63 -21.75 5.73
N SER A 380 -15.14 -20.73 5.02
CA SER A 380 -15.62 -19.51 5.67
C SER A 380 -14.51 -18.84 6.52
N GLY A 381 -14.83 -18.29 7.69
CA GLY A 381 -13.84 -17.71 8.62
C GLY A 381 -13.55 -16.23 8.38
N THR A 382 -12.60 -15.73 9.15
CA THR A 382 -12.21 -14.31 9.11
C THR A 382 -11.14 -14.08 8.05
N LEU A 383 -11.32 -13.07 7.19
CA LEU A 383 -10.29 -12.58 6.28
C LEU A 383 -9.18 -11.89 7.11
N LEU A 384 -7.96 -12.38 7.01
CA LEU A 384 -6.80 -11.92 7.77
C LEU A 384 -5.89 -11.00 6.94
N ALA A 385 -5.76 -11.31 5.65
CA ALA A 385 -5.02 -10.49 4.69
C ALA A 385 -5.62 -10.67 3.29
N GLU A 386 -5.54 -9.64 2.49
CA GLU A 386 -6.16 -9.53 1.17
C GLU A 386 -5.11 -9.19 0.11
N ASN A 387 -5.27 -9.80 -1.08
CA ASN A 387 -4.46 -9.50 -2.26
C ASN A 387 -2.94 -9.63 -2.06
N THR A 388 -2.51 -10.59 -1.26
CA THR A 388 -1.09 -10.79 -0.96
C THR A 388 -0.69 -12.26 -0.91
N ALA A 389 0.40 -12.62 -1.59
CA ALA A 389 0.99 -13.95 -1.52
C ALA A 389 1.86 -14.16 -0.26
N SER A 390 2.01 -13.14 0.57
CA SER A 390 2.81 -13.15 1.79
C SER A 390 1.97 -12.71 2.98
N PHE A 391 1.93 -13.53 4.04
CA PHE A 391 1.17 -13.23 5.26
C PHE A 391 2.02 -13.48 6.49
N LYS A 392 2.06 -12.50 7.40
CA LYS A 392 2.74 -12.60 8.69
C LYS A 392 1.71 -12.72 9.81
N PRO A 393 1.49 -13.94 10.36
CA PRO A 393 0.63 -14.12 11.51
C PRO A 393 1.17 -13.45 12.77
N ALA A 394 0.26 -12.99 13.63
CA ALA A 394 0.61 -12.43 14.95
C ALA A 394 0.77 -13.51 16.04
N ALA A 395 0.36 -14.74 15.77
CA ALA A 395 0.38 -15.84 16.73
C ALA A 395 0.60 -17.18 16.02
N SER A 396 1.04 -18.19 16.78
CA SER A 396 1.09 -19.57 16.32
C SER A 396 -0.31 -20.05 15.94
N GLY A 397 -0.43 -20.75 14.82
CA GLY A 397 -1.71 -21.25 14.34
C GLY A 397 -1.61 -21.90 12.97
N THR A 398 -2.77 -22.35 12.49
CA THR A 398 -2.94 -22.86 11.14
C THR A 398 -3.70 -21.81 10.34
N TYR A 399 -3.17 -21.47 9.18
CA TYR A 399 -3.67 -20.42 8.29
C TYR A 399 -3.96 -20.98 6.90
N PHE A 400 -4.87 -20.35 6.21
CA PHE A 400 -5.43 -20.87 4.98
C PHE A 400 -5.37 -19.82 3.88
N ALA A 401 -4.68 -20.15 2.78
CA ALA A 401 -4.56 -19.30 1.62
C ALA A 401 -5.52 -19.73 0.51
N GLU A 402 -6.28 -18.78 -0.03
CA GLU A 402 -7.23 -18.96 -1.11
C GLU A 402 -6.77 -18.15 -2.33
N ALA A 403 -6.72 -18.78 -3.50
CA ALA A 403 -6.46 -18.07 -4.74
C ALA A 403 -7.77 -17.50 -5.30
N LEU A 404 -7.70 -16.29 -5.86
CA LEU A 404 -8.80 -15.60 -6.50
C LEU A 404 -8.43 -15.23 -7.92
N SER A 405 -9.34 -15.38 -8.88
CA SER A 405 -9.11 -15.03 -10.28
C SER A 405 -10.23 -14.19 -10.88
N GLY A 406 -9.87 -13.39 -11.89
CA GLY A 406 -10.82 -12.59 -12.68
C GLY A 406 -11.31 -11.33 -11.98
N SER A 407 -12.27 -10.67 -12.62
CA SER A 407 -12.80 -9.37 -12.17
C SER A 407 -13.80 -9.47 -11.01
N ILE A 408 -14.27 -10.66 -10.69
CA ILE A 408 -15.27 -10.93 -9.64
C ILE A 408 -14.72 -11.85 -8.54
N ASP A 409 -13.40 -11.99 -8.46
CA ASP A 409 -12.68 -12.74 -7.41
C ASP A 409 -13.15 -14.19 -7.25
N CYS A 410 -13.12 -14.96 -8.35
CA CYS A 410 -13.48 -16.37 -8.33
C CYS A 410 -12.51 -17.18 -7.47
N PRO A 411 -12.99 -17.82 -6.39
CA PRO A 411 -12.12 -18.53 -5.45
C PRO A 411 -11.67 -19.89 -5.98
N SER A 412 -10.52 -20.34 -5.51
CA SER A 412 -10.08 -21.73 -5.69
C SER A 412 -11.01 -22.70 -4.96
N ASP A 413 -11.14 -23.94 -5.47
CA ASP A 413 -12.00 -24.97 -4.87
C ASP A 413 -11.64 -25.30 -3.42
N THR A 414 -10.40 -25.16 -3.07
CA THR A 414 -9.88 -25.41 -1.73
C THR A 414 -8.83 -24.37 -1.35
N ARG A 415 -8.67 -24.17 -0.05
CA ARG A 415 -7.60 -23.34 0.54
C ARG A 415 -6.36 -24.17 0.80
N THR A 416 -5.20 -23.60 0.58
CA THR A 416 -3.93 -24.21 0.95
C THR A 416 -3.65 -23.96 2.43
N THR A 417 -3.34 -25.04 3.15
CA THR A 417 -3.06 -24.99 4.59
C THR A 417 -1.59 -24.76 4.85
N LEU A 418 -1.26 -23.84 5.78
CA LEU A 418 0.09 -23.57 6.26
C LEU A 418 0.07 -23.43 7.79
N VAL A 419 1.12 -23.97 8.44
CA VAL A 419 1.30 -23.88 9.88
C VAL A 419 2.36 -22.82 10.20
N TYR A 420 2.04 -21.96 11.15
CA TYR A 420 2.95 -20.95 11.67
C TYR A 420 3.19 -21.19 13.16
N THR A 421 4.44 -21.43 13.56
CA THR A 421 4.81 -21.75 14.94
C THR A 421 5.79 -20.70 15.44
N ILE A 422 5.43 -20.02 16.52
CA ILE A 422 6.31 -19.13 17.28
C ILE A 422 6.73 -19.87 18.53
N ASN A 423 8.01 -20.17 18.64
CA ASN A 423 8.59 -20.84 19.78
C ASN A 423 9.07 -19.79 20.79
N PRO A 424 8.77 -19.96 22.08
CA PRO A 424 9.22 -19.01 23.09
C PRO A 424 10.75 -19.08 23.25
N ILE A 425 11.36 -17.93 23.50
CA ILE A 425 12.77 -17.86 23.88
C ILE A 425 12.92 -18.22 25.35
N PRO A 426 14.04 -18.86 25.77
CA PRO A 426 14.33 -19.10 27.17
C PRO A 426 14.31 -17.79 27.97
N GLN A 427 13.63 -17.79 29.11
CA GLN A 427 13.55 -16.60 29.96
C GLN A 427 14.74 -16.60 30.93
N VAL A 428 15.56 -15.59 30.87
CA VAL A 428 16.75 -15.43 31.72
C VAL A 428 16.66 -14.13 32.52
N ILE A 429 17.31 -14.12 33.68
CA ILE A 429 17.41 -12.91 34.52
C ILE A 429 18.88 -12.62 34.73
N ASP A 430 19.30 -11.41 34.40
CA ASP A 430 20.67 -10.93 34.63
C ASP A 430 20.94 -10.79 36.13
N GLU A 431 22.17 -11.06 36.54
CA GLU A 431 22.60 -11.04 37.94
C GLU A 431 23.86 -10.23 38.15
N ALA A 432 23.99 -9.70 39.36
CA ALA A 432 25.23 -9.10 39.83
C ALA A 432 25.67 -9.82 41.14
N ILE A 433 26.86 -10.40 41.14
CA ILE A 433 27.38 -11.22 42.24
C ILE A 433 28.72 -10.62 42.69
N GLU A 434 28.89 -10.55 43.99
CA GLU A 434 30.15 -10.11 44.57
C GLU A 434 31.13 -11.27 44.79
N ILE A 435 32.38 -11.11 44.44
CA ILE A 435 33.46 -12.10 44.71
C ILE A 435 34.52 -11.53 45.60
N CYS A 436 34.96 -12.33 46.58
CA CYS A 436 36.12 -12.01 47.40
C CYS A 436 37.41 -12.38 46.68
N ASP A 437 38.46 -11.61 46.87
CA ASP A 437 39.78 -11.90 46.32
C ASP A 437 40.28 -13.29 46.77
N GLY A 438 40.76 -14.08 45.79
CA GLY A 438 41.29 -15.43 46.01
C GLY A 438 40.22 -16.52 46.29
N THR A 439 38.93 -16.20 46.16
CA THR A 439 37.84 -17.19 46.28
C THR A 439 37.31 -17.61 44.91
N SER A 440 36.50 -18.64 44.88
CA SER A 440 35.74 -19.05 43.71
C SER A 440 34.25 -19.02 43.99
N ILE A 441 33.46 -18.68 42.98
CA ILE A 441 32.01 -18.76 43.02
C ILE A 441 31.49 -19.62 41.87
N ILE A 442 30.30 -20.18 42.05
CA ILE A 442 29.59 -20.88 41.01
C ILE A 442 28.65 -19.88 40.35
N LEU A 443 28.71 -19.78 39.01
CA LEU A 443 27.71 -19.10 38.22
C LEU A 443 26.82 -20.15 37.59
N SER A 444 25.50 -19.93 37.62
CA SER A 444 24.51 -20.84 37.06
C SER A 444 23.67 -20.14 36.01
N ALA A 445 23.28 -20.85 34.97
CA ALA A 445 22.29 -20.40 34.00
C ALA A 445 20.87 -20.40 34.61
N ASP A 446 20.60 -21.20 35.62
CA ASP A 446 19.32 -21.38 36.34
C ASP A 446 18.17 -21.80 35.42
N LEU A 447 18.45 -22.62 34.41
CA LEU A 447 17.46 -23.10 33.45
C LEU A 447 17.74 -24.57 33.14
N ASP A 448 16.70 -25.40 33.22
CA ASP A 448 16.71 -26.79 32.83
C ASP A 448 16.30 -27.01 31.36
N ASN A 449 16.66 -28.14 30.79
CA ASN A 449 16.26 -28.58 29.44
C ASN A 449 16.70 -27.64 28.32
N VAL A 450 17.84 -26.96 28.48
CA VAL A 450 18.47 -26.12 27.49
C VAL A 450 19.93 -26.56 27.28
N THR A 451 20.55 -26.13 26.20
CA THR A 451 21.99 -26.21 26.01
C THR A 451 22.65 -24.89 26.41
N TYR A 452 23.90 -24.94 26.86
CA TYR A 452 24.62 -23.81 27.41
C TYR A 452 25.88 -23.55 26.60
N VAL A 453 26.21 -22.28 26.39
CA VAL A 453 27.50 -21.85 25.84
C VAL A 453 27.93 -20.58 26.58
N TRP A 454 28.92 -20.73 27.45
CA TRP A 454 29.50 -19.61 28.18
C TRP A 454 30.51 -18.84 27.31
N ASN A 455 30.69 -17.57 27.58
CA ASN A 455 31.71 -16.77 26.92
C ASN A 455 33.15 -17.23 27.26
N THR A 456 33.30 -18.05 28.27
CA THR A 456 34.54 -18.72 28.69
C THR A 456 34.80 -20.03 27.95
N GLY A 457 33.78 -20.56 27.24
CA GLY A 457 33.87 -21.74 26.38
C GLY A 457 33.26 -23.02 26.97
N GLU A 458 32.82 -23.01 28.22
CA GLU A 458 32.12 -24.14 28.84
C GLU A 458 30.71 -24.31 28.27
N ILE A 459 30.22 -25.56 28.35
CA ILE A 459 28.90 -25.96 27.87
C ILE A 459 28.05 -26.60 28.96
N THR A 460 28.35 -26.35 30.22
CA THR A 460 27.67 -26.90 31.39
C THR A 460 26.68 -25.85 31.95
N GLU A 461 25.69 -26.32 32.71
CA GLU A 461 24.73 -25.47 33.39
C GLU A 461 25.41 -24.48 34.34
N GLU A 462 26.48 -24.95 35.02
CA GLU A 462 27.24 -24.19 35.99
C GLU A 462 28.70 -24.09 35.57
N ILE A 463 29.35 -22.98 35.96
CA ILE A 463 30.80 -22.77 35.82
C ILE A 463 31.38 -22.23 37.12
N PHE A 464 32.68 -22.52 37.35
CA PHE A 464 33.43 -21.97 38.46
C PHE A 464 34.28 -20.79 37.97
N VAL A 465 34.14 -19.65 38.61
CA VAL A 465 34.94 -18.45 38.27
C VAL A 465 35.69 -17.95 39.50
N VAL A 466 36.88 -17.42 39.26
CA VAL A 466 37.79 -16.95 40.30
C VAL A 466 38.18 -15.48 40.14
N ALA A 467 37.69 -14.84 39.08
CA ALA A 467 38.01 -13.46 38.77
C ALA A 467 36.76 -12.60 38.57
N PRO A 468 36.77 -11.33 38.99
CA PRO A 468 35.75 -10.38 38.59
C PRO A 468 35.70 -10.20 37.08
N GLY A 469 34.54 -9.95 36.52
CA GLY A 469 34.34 -9.74 35.10
C GLY A 469 32.87 -9.92 34.67
N GLU A 470 32.64 -9.70 33.39
CA GLU A 470 31.33 -9.97 32.77
C GLU A 470 31.32 -11.38 32.19
N TYR A 471 30.43 -12.19 32.69
CA TYR A 471 30.18 -13.55 32.23
C TYR A 471 28.84 -13.62 31.53
N THR A 472 28.81 -14.29 30.39
CA THR A 472 27.57 -14.47 29.65
C THR A 472 27.39 -15.94 29.33
N VAL A 473 26.15 -16.41 29.44
CA VAL A 473 25.75 -17.73 28.97
C VAL A 473 24.63 -17.61 27.96
N VAL A 474 24.86 -18.14 26.77
CA VAL A 474 23.82 -18.34 25.78
C VAL A 474 23.12 -19.65 26.10
N VAL A 475 21.83 -19.59 26.37
CA VAL A 475 20.97 -20.76 26.61
C VAL A 475 20.08 -20.98 25.39
N THR A 476 19.99 -22.24 24.93
CA THR A 476 19.21 -22.60 23.73
C THR A 476 18.28 -23.75 24.07
N ASN A 477 16.98 -23.56 23.81
CA ASN A 477 15.96 -24.59 24.04
C ASN A 477 16.00 -25.69 22.93
N PRO A 478 15.21 -26.79 23.07
CA PRO A 478 15.15 -27.85 22.06
C PRO A 478 14.63 -27.39 20.70
N GLU A 479 13.85 -26.32 20.64
CA GLU A 479 13.30 -25.71 19.43
C GLU A 479 14.33 -24.85 18.69
N GLY A 480 15.51 -24.64 19.29
CA GLY A 480 16.62 -23.89 18.72
C GLY A 480 16.59 -22.39 19.06
N CYS A 481 15.68 -21.95 19.91
CA CYS A 481 15.58 -20.54 20.32
C CYS A 481 16.56 -20.24 21.46
N SER A 482 17.29 -19.15 21.32
CA SER A 482 18.37 -18.78 22.24
C SER A 482 18.09 -17.45 22.94
N ASN A 483 18.61 -17.33 24.18
CA ASN A 483 18.69 -16.08 24.90
C ASN A 483 20.01 -16.01 25.65
N THR A 484 20.43 -14.82 26.09
CA THR A 484 21.70 -14.62 26.79
C THR A 484 21.45 -14.07 28.19
N LYS A 485 21.91 -14.79 29.22
CA LYS A 485 21.99 -14.29 30.61
C LYS A 485 23.33 -13.59 30.81
N ASN A 486 23.31 -12.40 31.39
CA ASN A 486 24.49 -11.65 31.76
C ASN A 486 24.69 -11.72 33.28
N ILE A 487 25.89 -12.03 33.72
CA ILE A 487 26.26 -12.11 35.11
C ILE A 487 27.48 -11.22 35.34
N SER A 488 27.27 -10.14 36.07
CA SER A 488 28.36 -9.22 36.44
C SER A 488 28.98 -9.64 37.76
N VAL A 489 30.21 -10.12 37.72
CA VAL A 489 30.95 -10.51 38.90
C VAL A 489 31.84 -9.33 39.31
N VAL A 490 31.48 -8.69 40.43
CA VAL A 490 32.16 -7.51 40.92
C VAL A 490 33.06 -7.83 42.14
N PRO A 491 34.26 -7.25 42.22
CA PRO A 491 35.11 -7.49 43.38
C PRO A 491 34.53 -6.78 44.61
N VAL A 492 34.55 -7.46 45.77
CA VAL A 492 34.23 -6.82 47.04
C VAL A 492 35.30 -5.81 47.37
N THR A 493 34.93 -4.56 47.49
CA THR A 493 35.86 -3.48 47.92
C THR A 493 35.89 -3.43 49.45
N LEU A 494 37.05 -3.73 50.07
CA LEU A 494 37.20 -3.61 51.50
C LEU A 494 36.93 -2.18 51.98
N PRO A 495 36.31 -2.00 53.14
CA PRO A 495 36.06 -0.67 53.70
C PRO A 495 37.37 0.07 54.03
N ILE A 496 37.37 1.38 53.92
CA ILE A 496 38.50 2.23 54.26
C ILE A 496 38.16 2.90 55.60
N ILE A 497 39.07 2.77 56.57
CA ILE A 497 38.95 3.49 57.85
C ILE A 497 39.41 4.93 57.63
N ASN A 498 38.47 5.86 57.69
CA ASN A 498 38.78 7.29 57.56
C ASN A 498 39.33 7.86 58.86
N ASN A 499 38.74 7.50 59.98
CA ASN A 499 39.13 7.99 61.29
C ASN A 499 38.60 7.10 62.43
N ILE A 500 39.37 6.98 63.50
CA ILE A 500 38.98 6.40 64.79
C ILE A 500 39.17 7.46 65.85
N LYS A 501 38.15 7.79 66.62
CA LYS A 501 38.22 8.84 67.63
C LYS A 501 37.70 8.41 68.98
N SER A 502 38.30 8.96 70.07
CA SER A 502 37.79 8.87 71.41
C SER A 502 36.79 10.00 71.69
N ASP A 503 35.61 9.65 72.20
CA ASP A 503 34.60 10.60 72.69
C ASP A 503 34.17 10.19 74.11
N GLY A 504 34.83 10.72 75.09
CA GLY A 504 34.72 10.24 76.47
C GLY A 504 35.20 8.79 76.61
N SER A 505 34.36 7.91 77.11
CA SER A 505 34.61 6.47 77.19
C SER A 505 34.18 5.70 75.96
N ASN A 506 33.87 6.37 74.83
CA ASN A 506 33.42 5.72 73.64
C ASN A 506 34.50 5.80 72.54
N ILE A 507 34.56 4.73 71.76
CA ILE A 507 35.32 4.68 70.48
C ILE A 507 34.33 4.75 69.35
N ILE A 508 34.55 5.71 68.43
CA ILE A 508 33.74 5.92 67.26
C ILE A 508 34.63 5.67 66.03
N VAL A 509 34.20 4.78 65.17
CA VAL A 509 34.88 4.43 63.92
C VAL A 509 34.14 5.05 62.76
N ASP A 510 34.84 5.82 61.95
CA ASP A 510 34.35 6.44 60.73
C ASP A 510 34.97 5.75 59.51
N ILE A 511 34.14 5.31 58.57
CA ILE A 511 34.54 4.60 57.37
C ILE A 511 33.98 5.26 56.12
N GLU A 512 34.66 5.13 55.00
CA GLU A 512 34.23 5.70 53.72
C GLU A 512 33.16 4.84 53.00
N ASN A 513 33.04 3.58 53.30
CA ASN A 513 32.19 2.65 52.54
C ASN A 513 30.84 2.39 53.22
N THR A 514 29.77 2.31 52.42
CA THR A 514 28.36 2.19 52.86
C THR A 514 27.80 0.75 52.86
N GLY A 515 28.64 -0.27 52.67
CA GLY A 515 28.22 -1.67 52.68
C GLY A 515 27.85 -2.16 54.10
N GLN A 516 27.23 -3.35 54.18
CA GLN A 516 27.00 -4.02 55.47
C GLN A 516 28.32 -4.49 56.08
N VAL A 517 28.90 -3.69 56.93
CA VAL A 517 30.14 -4.00 57.64
C VAL A 517 29.91 -4.22 59.13
N GLU A 518 30.74 -5.04 59.74
CA GLU A 518 30.76 -5.31 61.17
C GLU A 518 32.08 -4.84 61.77
N PHE A 519 32.01 -4.35 62.99
CA PHE A 519 33.10 -3.76 63.74
C PHE A 519 33.41 -4.61 64.98
N SER A 520 34.68 -4.80 65.29
CA SER A 520 35.06 -5.41 66.59
C SER A 520 36.30 -4.69 67.13
N LEU A 521 36.46 -4.77 68.46
CA LEU A 521 37.68 -4.36 69.16
C LEU A 521 38.45 -5.62 69.58
N ASP A 522 39.74 -5.65 69.22
CA ASP A 522 40.63 -6.78 69.49
C ASP A 522 40.06 -8.12 69.04
N LYS A 523 39.83 -9.03 69.96
CA LYS A 523 39.22 -10.36 69.72
C LYS A 523 37.76 -10.42 70.18
N GLY A 524 37.13 -9.26 70.38
CA GLY A 524 35.73 -9.18 70.79
C GLY A 524 34.77 -9.60 69.69
N PRO A 525 33.48 -9.75 70.00
CA PRO A 525 32.46 -10.07 68.99
C PRO A 525 32.29 -8.94 67.99
N PHE A 526 31.96 -9.28 66.75
CA PHE A 526 31.59 -8.32 65.72
C PHE A 526 30.18 -7.77 65.94
N GLN A 527 30.02 -6.47 65.72
CA GLN A 527 28.73 -5.74 65.80
C GLN A 527 28.54 -4.84 64.59
N LEU A 528 27.30 -4.51 64.28
CA LEU A 528 26.97 -3.59 63.15
C LEU A 528 27.20 -2.12 63.48
N SER A 529 27.25 -1.76 64.76
CA SER A 529 27.45 -0.39 65.20
C SER A 529 28.92 0.01 65.15
N PRO A 530 29.27 1.16 64.56
CA PRO A 530 30.63 1.72 64.58
C PRO A 530 31.00 2.32 65.95
N LEU A 531 30.08 2.29 66.93
CA LEU A 531 30.24 2.86 68.25
C LEU A 531 30.49 1.75 69.27
N PHE A 532 31.58 1.87 70.02
CA PHE A 532 31.88 1.04 71.19
C PHE A 532 31.77 1.90 72.45
N ASP A 533 30.83 1.53 73.32
CA ASP A 533 30.49 2.28 74.52
C ASP A 533 31.21 1.75 75.77
N LEU A 534 31.50 2.62 76.70
CA LEU A 534 32.06 2.30 78.01
C LEU A 534 33.38 1.52 77.93
N ILE A 535 34.20 1.87 76.99
CA ILE A 535 35.55 1.30 76.84
C ILE A 535 36.53 2.06 77.74
N SER A 536 37.32 1.33 78.50
CA SER A 536 38.39 1.91 79.27
C SER A 536 39.51 2.45 78.39
N GLY A 537 40.29 3.40 78.89
CA GLY A 537 41.46 3.88 78.13
C GLY A 537 42.48 2.75 77.93
N GLY A 538 43.03 2.65 76.74
CA GLY A 538 43.94 1.58 76.39
C GLY A 538 44.34 1.58 74.92
N SER A 539 45.14 0.60 74.52
CA SER A 539 45.49 0.36 73.12
C SER A 539 44.59 -0.76 72.61
N TYR A 540 43.90 -0.51 71.53
CA TYR A 540 42.93 -1.41 70.90
C TYR A 540 43.23 -1.58 69.44
N THR A 541 42.87 -2.74 68.86
CA THR A 541 42.83 -3.01 67.46
C THR A 541 41.38 -2.98 67.00
N VAL A 542 41.02 -2.00 66.22
CA VAL A 542 39.72 -1.95 65.54
C VAL A 542 39.78 -2.84 64.32
N ASN A 543 38.88 -3.82 64.25
CA ASN A 543 38.75 -4.74 63.14
C ASN A 543 37.40 -4.47 62.45
N ILE A 544 37.43 -4.38 61.12
CA ILE A 544 36.24 -4.18 60.29
C ILE A 544 36.21 -5.29 59.26
N ARG A 545 35.08 -5.96 59.13
CA ARG A 545 34.87 -6.98 58.12
C ARG A 545 33.57 -6.71 57.35
N TYR A 546 33.51 -7.17 56.12
CA TYR A 546 32.22 -7.35 55.42
C TYR A 546 31.41 -8.48 56.02
N GLY A 547 30.09 -8.37 55.97
CA GLY A 547 29.17 -9.42 56.50
C GLY A 547 29.35 -10.78 55.82
N ASN A 548 29.92 -10.85 54.61
CA ASN A 548 30.23 -12.08 53.86
C ASN A 548 31.63 -12.66 54.11
N ASN A 549 32.40 -12.11 55.07
CA ASN A 549 33.75 -12.56 55.44
C ASN A 549 34.82 -12.39 54.31
N CYS A 550 34.65 -11.48 53.41
CA CYS A 550 35.61 -11.22 52.31
C CYS A 550 36.96 -10.65 52.75
N GLY A 551 37.22 -10.49 53.98
CA GLY A 551 38.43 -9.98 54.55
C GLY A 551 38.18 -9.10 55.76
N ILE A 552 39.27 -8.88 56.54
CA ILE A 552 39.24 -8.03 57.74
C ILE A 552 40.34 -6.96 57.56
N ILE A 553 39.97 -5.71 57.68
CA ILE A 553 40.96 -4.62 57.85
C ILE A 553 41.07 -4.36 59.35
N SER A 554 42.28 -4.08 59.77
CA SER A 554 42.60 -3.82 61.18
C SER A 554 43.44 -2.56 61.29
N GLN A 555 43.13 -1.76 62.30
CA GLN A 555 43.91 -0.57 62.62
C GLN A 555 44.04 -0.42 64.12
N GLU A 556 45.29 -0.23 64.56
CA GLU A 556 45.56 0.05 65.98
C GLU A 556 45.12 1.48 66.32
N PHE A 557 44.55 1.63 67.50
CA PHE A 557 44.05 2.89 68.01
C PHE A 557 44.28 2.99 69.53
N ILE A 558 44.82 4.10 69.98
CA ILE A 558 44.93 4.37 71.41
C ILE A 558 43.71 5.18 71.85
N HIS A 559 42.91 4.55 72.70
CA HIS A 559 41.73 5.18 73.29
C HIS A 559 42.11 5.91 74.57
N LEU A 560 41.90 7.23 74.57
CA LEU A 560 42.21 8.09 75.69
C LEU A 560 40.93 8.51 76.40
N VAL A 561 40.81 8.12 77.65
CA VAL A 561 39.66 8.46 78.49
C VAL A 561 40.16 9.44 79.60
N ILE A 562 39.61 10.65 79.59
CA ILE A 562 39.97 11.70 80.57
C ILE A 562 38.89 11.69 81.68
N PRO A 563 39.28 11.38 82.94
CA PRO A 563 38.34 11.39 84.05
C PRO A 563 37.68 12.74 84.25
N LYS A 564 36.40 12.80 84.45
CA LYS A 564 35.67 14.05 84.72
C LYS A 564 35.76 14.47 86.16
N PHE A 565 36.13 13.56 87.07
CA PHE A 565 36.40 13.84 88.48
C PHE A 565 37.36 12.79 89.03
N PHE A 566 37.97 13.12 90.20
CA PHE A 566 38.68 12.13 91.02
C PHE A 566 38.48 12.45 92.52
N THR A 567 38.70 11.44 93.35
CA THR A 567 38.37 11.47 94.79
C THR A 567 39.51 10.94 95.63
N PRO A 568 40.54 11.76 95.95
CA PRO A 568 41.71 11.32 96.62
C PRO A 568 41.43 11.09 98.14
N ASN A 569 40.80 9.97 98.45
CA ASN A 569 40.39 9.52 99.82
C ASN A 569 41.15 8.25 100.27
N ALA A 570 42.06 7.75 99.44
CA ALA A 570 42.88 6.56 99.66
C ALA A 570 42.09 5.26 99.76
N ASP A 571 40.93 5.17 99.05
CA ASP A 571 40.10 3.93 98.95
C ASP A 571 40.50 3.01 97.76
N GLY A 572 41.47 3.43 97.00
CA GLY A 572 41.97 2.75 95.78
C GLY A 572 41.21 3.01 94.54
N ASN A 573 40.13 3.85 94.58
CA ASN A 573 39.30 4.14 93.42
C ASN A 573 39.37 5.67 93.12
N ASN A 574 39.73 6.02 91.92
CA ASN A 574 39.86 7.43 91.48
C ASN A 574 40.64 8.35 92.41
N ASP A 575 41.62 7.80 93.14
CA ASP A 575 42.45 8.54 94.04
C ASP A 575 43.43 9.56 93.36
N PHE A 576 43.61 9.35 92.07
CA PHE A 576 44.46 10.17 91.24
C PHE A 576 43.75 10.70 90.03
N PHE A 577 44.05 11.93 89.62
CA PHE A 577 43.66 12.35 88.25
C PHE A 577 44.74 11.84 87.30
N LEU A 578 44.33 10.79 86.53
CA LEU A 578 45.17 10.15 85.54
C LEU A 578 44.27 9.80 84.34
N PRO A 579 44.43 10.43 83.20
CA PRO A 579 43.76 9.99 81.98
C PRO A 579 44.21 8.57 81.67
N GLU A 580 43.24 7.68 81.48
CA GLU A 580 43.47 6.28 81.10
C GLU A 580 43.92 6.20 79.64
N GLY A 581 44.86 5.32 79.32
CA GLY A 581 45.44 5.14 78.01
C GLY A 581 46.67 6.03 77.73
N LEU A 582 47.07 6.92 78.66
CA LEU A 582 48.27 7.76 78.50
C LEU A 582 49.54 6.94 78.40
N GLU A 583 49.60 5.80 79.08
CA GLU A 583 50.77 4.91 79.09
C GLU A 583 51.14 4.32 77.74
N PHE A 584 50.20 4.31 76.80
CA PHE A 584 50.44 3.80 75.47
C PHE A 584 51.01 4.82 74.49
N PHE A 585 51.02 6.09 74.85
CA PHE A 585 51.71 7.14 74.06
C PHE A 585 53.18 7.22 74.36
N SER A 586 54.00 7.45 73.34
CA SER A 586 55.43 7.52 73.45
C SER A 586 55.92 8.70 74.35
N SER A 587 55.19 9.78 74.37
CA SER A 587 55.41 10.93 75.21
C SER A 587 54.11 11.74 75.38
N PHE A 588 53.94 12.27 76.58
CA PHE A 588 52.95 13.30 76.86
C PHE A 588 53.39 14.28 77.89
N GLU A 589 52.76 15.45 77.95
CA GLU A 589 52.89 16.45 78.97
C GLU A 589 51.49 16.83 79.49
N LEU A 590 51.20 16.59 80.74
CA LEU A 590 49.93 16.92 81.36
C LEU A 590 50.15 18.01 82.42
N SER A 591 49.74 19.24 82.15
CA SER A 591 49.78 20.37 83.04
C SER A 591 48.41 20.56 83.71
N ILE A 592 48.40 20.72 85.04
CA ILE A 592 47.16 20.88 85.82
C ILE A 592 47.18 22.25 86.49
N PHE A 593 46.07 22.97 86.41
CA PHE A 593 45.96 24.35 86.88
C PHE A 593 44.77 24.53 87.84
N ASN A 594 44.90 25.44 88.80
CA ASN A 594 43.74 25.87 89.58
C ASN A 594 42.90 26.91 88.82
N ARG A 595 41.81 27.39 89.40
CA ARG A 595 40.89 28.38 88.83
C ARG A 595 41.51 29.74 88.56
N PHE A 596 42.68 30.01 89.07
CA PHE A 596 43.44 31.24 88.86
C PHE A 596 44.56 31.11 87.82
N GLY A 597 44.66 29.94 87.14
CA GLY A 597 45.68 29.68 86.14
C GLY A 597 47.05 29.32 86.68
N GLN A 598 47.19 29.09 88.01
CA GLN A 598 48.41 28.66 88.59
C GLN A 598 48.64 27.17 88.30
N LEU A 599 49.88 26.89 87.82
CA LEU A 599 50.29 25.51 87.54
C LEU A 599 50.48 24.76 88.90
N LEU A 600 49.77 23.66 89.05
CA LEU A 600 49.83 22.84 90.26
C LEU A 600 50.68 21.58 90.07
N LYS A 601 50.62 20.99 88.91
CA LYS A 601 51.32 19.76 88.52
C LYS A 601 51.69 19.82 87.06
N ASN A 602 52.94 19.45 86.79
CA ASN A 602 53.35 19.05 85.45
C ASN A 602 53.65 17.55 85.49
N ALA A 603 52.75 16.76 84.91
CA ALA A 603 52.83 15.30 84.87
C ALA A 603 53.42 14.86 83.54
N SER A 604 54.24 13.84 83.60
CA SER A 604 54.91 13.23 82.45
C SER A 604 54.98 11.72 82.64
N GLN A 605 55.52 11.02 81.69
CA GLN A 605 55.59 9.55 81.68
C GLN A 605 56.14 8.94 82.96
N ASN A 606 57.10 9.57 83.60
CA ASN A 606 57.66 9.10 84.85
C ASN A 606 56.85 9.44 86.11
N ASN A 607 55.89 10.35 86.00
CA ASN A 607 55.04 10.77 87.11
C ASN A 607 53.68 11.25 86.55
N PRO A 608 52.85 10.31 86.00
CA PRO A 608 51.72 10.66 85.21
C PRO A 608 50.47 11.11 85.98
N ALA A 609 50.41 10.82 87.28
CA ALA A 609 49.21 11.03 88.09
C ALA A 609 49.28 12.27 88.95
N TRP A 610 48.18 12.91 89.24
CA TRP A 610 48.05 13.96 90.25
C TRP A 610 47.14 13.48 91.39
N ASP A 611 47.66 13.54 92.60
CA ASP A 611 47.05 13.15 93.85
C ASP A 611 46.19 14.23 94.53
N GLY A 612 45.97 15.34 93.87
CA GLY A 612 45.23 16.46 94.45
C GLY A 612 45.97 17.27 95.46
N THR A 613 47.35 17.17 95.53
CA THR A 613 48.16 17.97 96.39
C THR A 613 49.05 18.97 95.61
N PHE A 614 49.39 20.13 96.24
CA PHE A 614 50.37 21.09 95.75
C PHE A 614 51.35 21.50 96.88
N ASN A 615 52.62 21.27 96.71
CA ASN A 615 53.64 21.48 97.71
C ASN A 615 53.30 20.80 99.06
N GLY A 616 52.77 19.57 99.02
CA GLY A 616 52.43 18.81 100.19
C GLY A 616 51.10 19.20 100.88
N THR A 617 50.40 20.20 100.33
CA THR A 617 49.11 20.67 100.86
C THR A 617 47.96 20.13 100.02
N GLN A 618 46.95 19.63 100.65
CA GLN A 618 45.75 19.19 99.94
C GLN A 618 44.98 20.35 99.35
N MET A 619 44.66 20.22 98.01
CA MET A 619 43.83 21.20 97.29
C MET A 619 42.38 21.05 97.61
N PRO A 620 41.61 22.15 97.68
CA PRO A 620 40.17 22.08 98.03
C PRO A 620 39.32 21.41 96.94
N SER A 621 38.17 20.86 97.29
CA SER A 621 37.14 20.39 96.29
C SER A 621 36.80 21.54 95.39
N GLY A 622 36.73 21.25 94.07
CA GLY A 622 36.43 22.24 93.08
C GLY A 622 36.87 21.84 91.68
N ASN A 623 36.68 22.77 90.73
CA ASN A 623 37.09 22.54 89.35
C ASN A 623 38.53 22.87 89.14
N TYR A 624 39.26 22.02 88.44
CA TYR A 624 40.62 22.17 87.98
C TYR A 624 40.71 22.04 86.51
N TRP A 625 41.70 22.69 85.89
CA TRP A 625 41.86 22.66 84.45
C TRP A 625 43.13 21.90 84.12
N TYR A 626 43.06 21.19 82.99
CA TYR A 626 44.23 20.50 82.46
C TYR A 626 44.57 20.97 81.06
N ARG A 627 45.84 20.89 80.72
CA ARG A 627 46.37 20.98 79.37
C ARG A 627 47.16 19.69 79.15
N LEU A 628 46.63 18.84 78.26
CA LEU A 628 47.32 17.61 77.90
C LEU A 628 47.84 17.77 76.47
N ARG A 629 49.16 17.71 76.32
CA ARG A 629 49.82 17.64 75.05
C ARG A 629 50.25 16.20 74.81
N ILE A 630 49.90 15.64 73.70
CA ILE A 630 50.30 14.33 73.21
C ILE A 630 50.79 14.55 71.79
N GLU A 631 52.05 14.28 71.54
CA GLU A 631 52.68 14.56 70.23
C GLU A 631 52.33 15.98 69.74
N ASP A 632 51.74 16.16 68.59
CA ASP A 632 51.35 17.45 68.04
C ASP A 632 49.90 17.90 68.43
N THR A 633 49.21 17.11 69.24
CA THR A 633 47.83 17.43 69.66
C THR A 633 47.82 18.03 71.06
N VAL A 634 46.97 19.04 71.25
CA VAL A 634 46.76 19.66 72.57
C VAL A 634 45.26 19.55 72.92
N ARG A 635 44.95 18.92 74.04
CA ARG A 635 43.63 18.88 74.60
C ARG A 635 43.55 19.71 75.88
N ASN A 636 42.58 20.57 75.99
CA ASN A 636 42.34 21.37 77.20
C ASN A 636 40.96 21.02 77.74
N GLY A 637 40.83 20.99 79.05
CA GLY A 637 39.54 20.71 79.65
C GLY A 637 39.59 20.98 81.18
N TYR A 638 38.54 20.53 81.82
CA TYR A 638 38.47 20.65 83.30
C TYR A 638 37.99 19.31 83.87
N PHE A 639 38.28 19.15 85.13
CA PHE A 639 37.79 18.00 85.93
C PHE A 639 37.53 18.48 87.38
N VAL A 640 36.81 17.65 88.11
CA VAL A 640 36.42 18.00 89.49
C VAL A 640 37.25 17.18 90.49
N LEU A 641 37.87 17.84 91.44
CA LEU A 641 38.40 17.20 92.62
C LEU A 641 37.26 17.19 93.68
N LYS A 642 36.93 16.05 94.20
CA LYS A 642 35.93 15.84 95.24
C LYS A 642 36.62 15.20 96.46
N ARG A 643 36.48 15.81 97.64
CA ARG A 643 36.97 15.28 98.95
C ARG A 643 35.83 15.15 99.86
#